data_5f5111b745dc75a7452e6b22a9274170
#
_entry.id   5f5111b745dc75a7452e6b22a9274170
#
_cell.length_a   1.000
_cell.length_b   1.000
_cell.length_c   1.000
_cell.angle_alpha   90.00
_cell.angle_beta   90.00
_cell.angle_gamma   90.00
#
_symmetry.space_group_name_H-M   'P 1'
#
loop_
_entity.id
_entity.type
_entity.pdbx_description
1 polymer ?
#
loop_
_entity_poly.entity_id
_entity_poly.type
_entity_poly.pdbx_seq_one_letter_code
_entity_poly.pdbx_strand_id
1 'polypeptide(L)'
;DCTIGGHAGKHEHEWTVSAVEGGYTIKSNAEDVYLNLTKGGGEARTAPQVLSIAPGEHGGYIVSAQVEGTTRYLMHDDRGWTSADKPYEVLFYQRVEVLPEVVPNRKLTTGTTQDRPFAPNTGGSKNFRIPSLITHKDGSLLAAIDARWNHVGDAAGLDTIFSRSTDGGKTWSFNFPNYFPDSVDAFSNEATAFIDPVMAQKGDTTYMMVDLWPGGVALNTAKHQDPVNGSGYVQIDGRQRLVLFASPVPSEQRKVGAEQGEGYTHYVGDFAADGLAPVYRKDGGAVERYVDRHYYLYDQNKDPLYCQQLGSSAFVQQNVFFYKAELHVMATSYLWLISSNDAGATWTDPLMLNEQVRTNLPGGNAAFYGVGPGRGLVTSGGRIVLPCYTFFRGKGDGNASVIYSDDGVTWKRSTSLQHQTSESTVVEVDGVLYLFARHGWYAVSHDGGATWEEERSLRDSGIDVYTGCQISALKYSKLIDGKPAILLSCPTGGSRANGKVYVGLVGEDGSIEWKYSHEVPGAKGRFAYSCLTERTDGSVDLLWEGEGDASNFTHFDMAQIAPGAEVSNKRAVSVPLYGSVKMKVAASFSGFGGVDGSIAKIKLDKNDDGTATLTIEGLKEGEATFTDAASGIEYVVTVAPSALEEVKVEQGKEVFIPVSAGTIERKPDVSVARVEMAQAPFVEVWGEPAAALGSDPSFAEGVARLSSALYTFEKTDDAWAISGKTAAGERVYLNLSGGKMLSPNKAQSHPIELKSNDDGTFKLYDRGQLDDKVSGAHLHFWRDGKAKFDRCRNSCGAGDAFELWKLAGEARGASEIPGYERVASASELEDGESYLIVAKVGDARYVLNPAREGAGEYAHVAKVDPDRVQYRLKVTAVGPGTTDVLVGGTVHRITVPGDPTPEFPEGPGQGNEQGNGQLGPEGQEQGSGQGQGQGQGSGQGHDGGQHGGPHSASAKPGSGLPQTGDPAVMAAGVSALGALIGGLGLRFRKR
;
A
#
# COMPACT_ATOMS: atom_id res chain seq x y z
N ASP A 1 51.22 -14.92 -31.97
CA ASP A 1 50.56 -16.14 -32.45
C ASP A 1 50.54 -16.13 -34.01
N CYS A 2 50.89 -17.27 -34.64
CA CYS A 2 50.88 -17.43 -36.08
C CYS A 2 49.92 -18.57 -36.47
N THR A 3 49.13 -18.38 -37.50
CA THR A 3 48.21 -19.40 -38.02
C THR A 3 48.87 -20.15 -39.17
N ILE A 4 48.97 -21.48 -39.09
CA ILE A 4 49.49 -22.35 -40.16
C ILE A 4 48.30 -23.17 -40.71
N GLY A 5 47.79 -22.76 -41.88
CA GLY A 5 46.71 -23.50 -42.57
C GLY A 5 45.39 -22.72 -42.73
N GLY A 6 44.61 -23.09 -43.68
CA GLY A 6 43.54 -22.28 -44.30
C GLY A 6 42.20 -22.10 -43.54
N HIS A 7 42.14 -22.16 -42.22
CA HIS A 7 40.91 -21.89 -41.47
C HIS A 7 41.21 -20.90 -40.35
N ALA A 8 41.22 -19.63 -40.71
CA ALA A 8 41.36 -18.54 -39.74
C ALA A 8 40.20 -18.62 -38.69
N GLY A 9 40.54 -18.58 -37.38
CA GLY A 9 39.59 -18.48 -36.30
C GLY A 9 39.42 -19.71 -35.40
N LYS A 10 40.21 -20.79 -35.63
CA LYS A 10 40.27 -21.89 -34.68
C LYS A 10 41.60 -21.93 -33.95
N HIS A 11 41.63 -21.96 -32.62
CA HIS A 11 42.85 -22.01 -31.78
C HIS A 11 43.77 -23.21 -32.13
N GLU A 12 43.23 -24.27 -32.69
CA GLU A 12 43.95 -25.45 -33.13
C GLU A 12 44.91 -25.20 -34.31
N HIS A 13 44.79 -24.02 -34.97
CA HIS A 13 45.63 -23.58 -36.08
C HIS A 13 46.59 -22.46 -35.69
N GLU A 14 46.59 -22.07 -34.43
CA GLU A 14 47.51 -21.01 -33.91
C GLU A 14 48.76 -21.58 -33.32
N TRP A 15 49.91 -20.96 -33.66
CA TRP A 15 51.25 -21.40 -33.25
C TRP A 15 52.03 -20.24 -32.67
N THR A 16 52.68 -20.47 -31.53
CA THR A 16 53.59 -19.51 -30.93
C THR A 16 54.98 -19.70 -31.46
N VAL A 17 55.58 -18.67 -32.08
CA VAL A 17 56.98 -18.58 -32.51
C VAL A 17 57.77 -17.96 -31.40
N SER A 18 58.70 -18.72 -30.82
CA SER A 18 59.60 -18.21 -29.74
C SER A 18 61.05 -18.23 -30.19
N ALA A 19 61.75 -17.11 -29.99
CA ALA A 19 63.18 -17.04 -30.20
C ALA A 19 63.94 -17.87 -29.13
N VAL A 20 64.92 -18.66 -29.57
CA VAL A 20 65.78 -19.47 -28.73
C VAL A 20 67.22 -19.33 -29.20
N GLU A 21 68.18 -19.85 -28.41
CA GLU A 21 69.60 -19.85 -28.84
C GLU A 21 69.75 -20.63 -30.16
N GLY A 22 70.23 -19.98 -31.16
CA GLY A 22 70.47 -20.54 -32.47
C GLY A 22 69.30 -20.49 -33.45
N GLY A 23 68.17 -19.88 -33.11
CA GLY A 23 66.95 -19.81 -34.02
C GLY A 23 65.67 -19.58 -33.35
N TYR A 24 64.69 -20.38 -33.75
CA TYR A 24 63.29 -20.25 -33.28
C TYR A 24 62.69 -21.67 -33.01
N THR A 25 61.71 -21.70 -32.12
CA THR A 25 60.78 -22.86 -31.97
C THR A 25 59.39 -22.43 -32.34
N ILE A 26 58.59 -23.34 -32.91
CA ILE A 26 57.17 -23.09 -33.28
C ILE A 26 56.32 -24.10 -32.51
N LYS A 27 55.55 -23.62 -31.50
CA LYS A 27 54.76 -24.46 -30.60
C LYS A 27 53.28 -24.31 -30.92
N SER A 28 52.51 -25.39 -30.97
CA SER A 28 51.05 -25.33 -31.09
C SER A 28 50.44 -24.69 -29.86
N ASN A 29 49.40 -23.86 -30.03
CA ASN A 29 48.63 -23.28 -28.93
C ASN A 29 47.52 -24.25 -28.45
N ALA A 30 47.12 -25.22 -29.27
CA ALA A 30 46.10 -26.20 -28.93
C ALA A 30 46.62 -27.46 -28.25
N GLU A 31 47.87 -27.85 -28.57
CA GLU A 31 48.50 -29.09 -28.09
C GLU A 31 49.90 -28.79 -27.59
N ASP A 32 50.42 -29.66 -26.69
CA ASP A 32 51.80 -29.51 -26.20
C ASP A 32 52.83 -30.13 -27.17
N VAL A 33 52.81 -29.66 -28.42
CA VAL A 33 53.68 -30.11 -29.50
C VAL A 33 54.35 -28.96 -30.25
N TYR A 34 55.48 -29.25 -30.87
CA TYR A 34 56.28 -28.32 -31.67
C TYR A 34 56.27 -28.76 -33.12
N LEU A 35 56.30 -27.81 -34.03
CA LEU A 35 56.55 -28.04 -35.43
C LEU A 35 58.05 -28.46 -35.62
N ASN A 36 58.28 -29.64 -36.11
CA ASN A 36 59.59 -30.17 -36.46
C ASN A 36 59.65 -30.54 -37.94
N LEU A 37 60.74 -30.16 -38.60
CA LEU A 37 61.04 -30.61 -39.96
C LEU A 37 61.76 -31.94 -39.90
N THR A 38 61.30 -32.93 -40.65
CA THR A 38 61.91 -34.26 -40.75
C THR A 38 62.15 -34.53 -42.22
N LYS A 39 62.84 -35.68 -42.52
CA LYS A 39 63.05 -36.09 -43.89
C LYS A 39 61.76 -36.46 -44.63
N GLY A 40 60.72 -36.78 -43.86
CA GLY A 40 59.38 -37.15 -44.32
C GLY A 40 58.39 -36.03 -44.40
N GLY A 41 58.65 -34.87 -43.77
CA GLY A 41 57.67 -33.77 -43.74
C GLY A 41 57.84 -32.85 -42.56
N GLY A 42 56.81 -31.92 -42.38
CA GLY A 42 56.60 -31.17 -41.17
C GLY A 42 55.79 -32.03 -40.22
N GLU A 43 56.30 -32.28 -39.03
CA GLU A 43 55.66 -33.12 -38.06
C GLU A 43 55.44 -32.46 -36.71
N ALA A 44 54.34 -32.70 -36.01
CA ALA A 44 54.12 -32.29 -34.65
C ALA A 44 54.82 -33.25 -33.68
N ARG A 45 55.71 -32.72 -32.82
CA ARG A 45 56.47 -33.52 -31.82
C ARG A 45 56.48 -32.82 -30.46
N THR A 46 56.56 -33.58 -29.36
CA THR A 46 56.68 -33.01 -28.00
C THR A 46 58.04 -32.38 -27.71
N ALA A 47 59.08 -32.78 -28.42
CA ALA A 47 60.40 -32.16 -28.27
C ALA A 47 60.59 -31.05 -29.29
N PRO A 48 61.04 -29.83 -28.84
CA PRO A 48 61.26 -28.71 -29.74
C PRO A 48 62.45 -28.93 -30.68
N GLN A 49 62.32 -28.49 -31.94
CA GLN A 49 63.41 -28.37 -32.89
C GLN A 49 63.75 -26.88 -33.07
N VAL A 50 65.02 -26.54 -33.12
CA VAL A 50 65.45 -25.22 -33.46
C VAL A 50 65.37 -25.03 -34.98
N LEU A 51 64.53 -24.07 -35.38
CA LEU A 51 64.30 -23.72 -36.79
C LEU A 51 64.97 -22.42 -37.14
N SER A 52 65.45 -22.30 -38.37
CA SER A 52 65.83 -20.98 -38.92
C SER A 52 64.64 -20.35 -39.64
N ILE A 53 64.33 -19.10 -39.36
CA ILE A 53 63.32 -18.29 -40.07
C ILE A 53 63.97 -17.10 -40.69
N ALA A 54 64.04 -17.03 -42.01
CA ALA A 54 64.68 -15.95 -42.78
C ALA A 54 63.63 -15.32 -43.74
N PRO A 55 63.75 -14.00 -44.02
CA PRO A 55 62.95 -13.35 -45.03
C PRO A 55 63.12 -14.02 -46.41
N GLY A 56 62.08 -14.20 -47.16
CA GLY A 56 62.06 -14.65 -48.54
C GLY A 56 62.08 -13.46 -49.51
N GLU A 57 62.19 -13.76 -50.81
CA GLU A 57 62.28 -12.74 -51.88
C GLU A 57 60.89 -12.14 -52.22
N HIS A 58 59.80 -12.78 -51.90
CA HIS A 58 58.45 -12.39 -52.30
C HIS A 58 57.59 -11.90 -51.12
N GLY A 59 58.24 -11.55 -49.96
CA GLY A 59 57.54 -11.03 -48.79
C GLY A 59 57.05 -12.06 -47.81
N GLY A 60 57.34 -13.33 -48.04
CA GLY A 60 57.14 -14.44 -47.07
C GLY A 60 58.39 -14.73 -46.27
N TYR A 61 58.38 -15.82 -45.55
CA TYR A 61 59.51 -16.33 -44.75
C TYR A 61 59.88 -17.74 -45.17
N ILE A 62 61.17 -18.03 -45.15
CA ILE A 62 61.73 -19.38 -45.37
C ILE A 62 61.98 -19.98 -43.99
N VAL A 63 61.26 -21.06 -43.64
CA VAL A 63 61.44 -21.81 -42.39
C VAL A 63 62.27 -23.06 -42.73
N SER A 64 63.39 -23.26 -42.05
CA SER A 64 64.29 -24.35 -42.35
C SER A 64 64.94 -24.95 -41.10
N ALA A 65 65.45 -26.21 -41.18
CA ALA A 65 66.24 -26.84 -40.17
C ALA A 65 67.25 -27.82 -40.78
N GLN A 66 68.33 -28.09 -40.05
CA GLN A 66 69.25 -29.18 -40.40
C GLN A 66 68.65 -30.53 -39.96
N VAL A 67 68.48 -31.41 -40.92
CA VAL A 67 67.96 -32.77 -40.65
C VAL A 67 68.90 -33.73 -41.26
N GLU A 68 69.56 -34.56 -40.42
CA GLU A 68 70.56 -35.54 -40.87
C GLU A 68 71.68 -34.95 -41.80
N GLY A 69 72.11 -33.72 -41.53
CA GLY A 69 73.13 -33.06 -42.28
C GLY A 69 72.64 -32.35 -43.57
N THR A 70 71.34 -32.36 -43.86
CA THR A 70 70.77 -31.71 -45.05
C THR A 70 69.82 -30.62 -44.57
N THR A 71 69.80 -29.45 -45.22
CA THR A 71 68.87 -28.39 -44.94
C THR A 71 67.47 -28.78 -45.48
N ARG A 72 66.45 -28.83 -44.64
CA ARG A 72 65.07 -29.06 -45.03
C ARG A 72 64.26 -27.78 -44.82
N TYR A 73 63.30 -27.54 -45.70
CA TYR A 73 62.48 -26.33 -45.72
C TYR A 73 60.99 -26.66 -45.50
N LEU A 74 60.27 -25.89 -44.72
CA LEU A 74 58.86 -26.04 -44.56
C LEU A 74 58.16 -25.72 -45.86
N MET A 75 57.24 -26.56 -46.31
CA MET A 75 56.48 -26.41 -47.54
C MET A 75 55.02 -26.85 -47.28
N HIS A 76 54.06 -26.37 -48.05
CA HIS A 76 52.71 -26.89 -48.13
C HIS A 76 52.43 -27.40 -49.53
N ASP A 77 51.94 -28.63 -49.66
CA ASP A 77 51.44 -29.19 -50.94
C ASP A 77 50.03 -29.76 -50.77
N ASP A 78 49.52 -30.48 -51.80
CA ASP A 78 48.17 -31.07 -51.76
C ASP A 78 47.95 -32.06 -50.63
N ARG A 79 48.97 -32.54 -49.98
CA ARG A 79 48.92 -33.46 -48.86
C ARG A 79 49.01 -32.78 -47.49
N GLY A 80 49.21 -31.46 -47.49
CA GLY A 80 49.35 -30.64 -46.27
C GLY A 80 50.81 -30.12 -46.06
N TRP A 81 51.12 -29.86 -44.78
CA TRP A 81 52.47 -29.33 -44.44
C TRP A 81 53.50 -30.44 -44.49
N THR A 82 54.56 -30.19 -45.26
CA THR A 82 55.64 -31.14 -45.51
C THR A 82 56.99 -30.41 -45.52
N SER A 83 58.09 -31.13 -45.80
CA SER A 83 59.42 -30.60 -45.95
C SER A 83 59.97 -30.82 -47.37
N ALA A 84 60.76 -29.88 -47.87
CA ALA A 84 61.39 -29.87 -49.17
C ALA A 84 62.89 -29.67 -49.10
N ASP A 85 63.61 -30.03 -50.20
CA ASP A 85 65.03 -29.79 -50.37
C ASP A 85 65.33 -28.40 -50.92
N LYS A 86 64.30 -27.65 -51.27
CA LYS A 86 64.38 -26.28 -51.83
C LYS A 86 63.64 -25.32 -50.98
N PRO A 87 64.14 -24.06 -50.92
CA PRO A 87 63.43 -23.02 -50.15
C PRO A 87 62.00 -22.81 -50.68
N TYR A 88 61.04 -22.67 -49.76
CA TYR A 88 59.63 -22.38 -49.96
C TYR A 88 59.24 -21.26 -49.03
N GLU A 89 58.56 -20.22 -49.55
CA GLU A 89 58.08 -19.13 -48.71
C GLU A 89 56.72 -19.40 -48.08
N VAL A 90 56.65 -19.19 -46.77
CA VAL A 90 55.42 -19.28 -45.99
C VAL A 90 55.06 -17.92 -45.41
N LEU A 91 53.82 -17.61 -45.28
CA LEU A 91 53.34 -16.37 -44.70
C LEU A 91 52.95 -16.62 -43.22
N PHE A 92 53.46 -15.77 -42.35
CA PHE A 92 53.03 -15.70 -40.98
C PHE A 92 52.02 -14.58 -40.82
N TYR A 93 50.86 -14.91 -40.28
CA TYR A 93 49.84 -13.95 -39.93
C TYR A 93 49.78 -13.85 -38.42
N GLN A 94 50.06 -12.66 -37.90
CA GLN A 94 49.83 -12.38 -36.50
C GLN A 94 48.35 -12.22 -36.25
N ARG A 95 47.84 -12.90 -35.24
CA ARG A 95 46.46 -12.60 -34.76
C ARG A 95 46.50 -11.16 -34.27
N VAL A 96 45.81 -10.28 -34.95
CA VAL A 96 45.42 -8.98 -34.43
C VAL A 96 44.17 -9.21 -33.64
N GLU A 97 44.25 -8.99 -32.37
CA GLU A 97 43.04 -8.86 -31.58
C GLU A 97 42.30 -7.64 -32.11
N VAL A 98 41.38 -7.83 -33.01
CA VAL A 98 40.48 -6.78 -33.46
C VAL A 98 39.62 -6.54 -32.25
N LEU A 99 39.85 -5.44 -31.56
CA LEU A 99 38.92 -4.98 -30.56
C LEU A 99 37.53 -5.02 -31.21
N PRO A 100 36.57 -5.72 -30.61
CA PRO A 100 35.24 -5.83 -31.17
C PRO A 100 34.72 -4.45 -31.46
N GLU A 101 34.10 -4.25 -32.61
CA GLU A 101 33.36 -3.03 -32.92
C GLU A 101 32.23 -2.94 -31.90
N VAL A 102 32.43 -2.10 -30.89
CA VAL A 102 31.40 -1.85 -29.86
C VAL A 102 30.27 -1.10 -30.53
N VAL A 103 29.11 -1.70 -30.58
CA VAL A 103 27.91 -1.07 -31.13
C VAL A 103 27.55 0.08 -30.21
N PRO A 104 27.60 1.33 -30.67
CA PRO A 104 27.07 2.44 -29.88
C PRO A 104 25.60 2.21 -29.61
N ASN A 105 25.17 2.62 -28.41
CA ASN A 105 23.77 2.50 -28.04
C ASN A 105 22.92 3.34 -29.01
N ARG A 106 22.30 2.69 -30.01
CA ARG A 106 21.56 3.33 -31.09
C ARG A 106 20.30 4.07 -30.63
N LYS A 107 19.89 3.85 -29.37
CA LYS A 107 18.61 4.29 -28.85
C LYS A 107 18.71 5.50 -27.96
N LEU A 108 19.90 6.03 -27.79
CA LEU A 108 20.10 7.31 -27.12
C LEU A 108 19.67 8.50 -27.98
N THR A 109 18.83 8.28 -28.99
CA THR A 109 18.18 9.36 -29.69
C THR A 109 17.08 9.93 -28.82
N THR A 110 17.30 11.08 -28.28
CA THR A 110 16.24 11.94 -27.76
C THR A 110 15.54 12.59 -28.95
N GLY A 111 14.26 12.88 -28.82
CA GLY A 111 13.48 13.52 -29.89
C GLY A 111 12.15 14.01 -29.36
N THR A 112 11.33 14.53 -30.26
CA THR A 112 9.99 15.00 -29.93
C THR A 112 8.95 14.34 -30.82
N THR A 113 7.73 14.15 -30.25
CA THR A 113 6.53 13.75 -30.96
C THR A 113 5.46 14.80 -30.82
N GLN A 114 4.42 14.76 -31.68
CA GLN A 114 3.29 15.68 -31.69
C GLN A 114 2.01 14.92 -31.34
N ASP A 115 1.14 15.53 -30.55
CA ASP A 115 -0.22 15.07 -30.23
C ASP A 115 -0.33 13.72 -29.49
N ARG A 116 0.75 12.96 -29.38
CA ARG A 116 0.82 11.70 -28.61
C ARG A 116 2.25 11.40 -28.18
N PRO A 117 2.47 10.74 -27.02
CA PRO A 117 3.83 10.47 -26.54
C PRO A 117 4.60 9.49 -27.41
N PHE A 118 3.91 8.52 -28.01
CA PHE A 118 4.55 7.45 -28.78
C PHE A 118 3.82 7.22 -30.10
N ALA A 119 4.34 7.84 -31.16
CA ALA A 119 3.93 7.58 -32.52
C ALA A 119 4.75 6.42 -33.10
N PRO A 120 4.25 5.64 -34.09
CA PRO A 120 5.05 4.64 -34.78
C PRO A 120 6.40 5.23 -35.24
N ASN A 121 7.47 4.49 -35.02
CA ASN A 121 8.88 4.85 -35.26
C ASN A 121 9.47 5.88 -34.29
N THR A 122 8.79 6.28 -33.23
CA THR A 122 9.40 7.07 -32.16
C THR A 122 10.62 6.32 -31.59
N GLY A 123 11.78 6.96 -31.54
CA GLY A 123 13.02 6.36 -31.09
C GLY A 123 13.48 5.15 -31.92
N GLY A 124 12.87 4.89 -33.08
CA GLY A 124 13.12 3.72 -33.93
C GLY A 124 12.25 2.50 -33.66
N SER A 125 11.42 2.50 -32.63
CA SER A 125 10.47 1.43 -32.35
C SER A 125 9.23 1.56 -33.22
N LYS A 126 8.81 0.47 -33.86
CA LYS A 126 7.60 0.43 -34.70
C LYS A 126 6.34 0.20 -33.89
N ASN A 127 6.43 -0.49 -32.77
CA ASN A 127 5.30 -0.93 -31.97
C ASN A 127 5.47 -0.50 -30.52
N PHE A 128 4.36 -0.17 -29.88
CA PHE A 128 4.31 0.24 -28.47
C PHE A 128 3.14 -0.45 -27.80
N ARG A 129 3.38 -1.01 -26.60
CA ARG A 129 2.34 -1.60 -25.77
C ARG A 129 2.58 -1.25 -24.31
N ILE A 130 1.54 -1.49 -23.46
CA ILE A 130 1.58 -1.38 -22.00
C ILE A 130 1.83 0.06 -21.51
N PRO A 131 0.82 0.92 -21.65
CA PRO A 131 0.96 2.34 -21.31
C PRO A 131 0.96 2.60 -19.80
N SER A 132 1.84 3.46 -19.37
CA SER A 132 1.86 4.11 -18.06
C SER A 132 1.78 5.62 -18.25
N LEU A 133 0.94 6.31 -17.47
CA LEU A 133 0.71 7.75 -17.58
C LEU A 133 0.44 8.34 -16.19
N ILE A 134 1.18 9.39 -15.81
CA ILE A 134 0.97 10.14 -14.58
C ILE A 134 1.12 11.63 -14.83
N THR A 135 0.59 12.44 -13.95
CA THR A 135 0.83 13.89 -13.90
C THR A 135 1.85 14.18 -12.81
N HIS A 136 2.94 14.86 -13.19
CA HIS A 136 3.94 15.34 -12.26
C HIS A 136 3.41 16.58 -11.53
N LYS A 137 3.96 16.87 -10.34
CA LYS A 137 3.50 18.01 -9.51
C LYS A 137 3.64 19.38 -10.18
N ASP A 138 4.53 19.52 -11.18
CA ASP A 138 4.68 20.77 -11.96
C ASP A 138 3.63 20.90 -13.08
N GLY A 139 2.70 19.95 -13.18
CA GLY A 139 1.65 19.90 -14.20
C GLY A 139 2.09 19.23 -15.50
N SER A 140 3.37 18.82 -15.64
CA SER A 140 3.80 18.06 -16.81
C SER A 140 3.23 16.64 -16.80
N LEU A 141 2.96 16.12 -18.00
CA LEU A 141 2.52 14.75 -18.22
C LEU A 141 3.73 13.87 -18.45
N LEU A 142 3.81 12.75 -17.72
CA LEU A 142 4.88 11.76 -17.83
C LEU A 142 4.27 10.45 -18.31
N ALA A 143 4.80 9.92 -19.41
CA ALA A 143 4.35 8.68 -20.02
C ALA A 143 5.51 7.69 -20.17
N ALA A 144 5.26 6.41 -19.95
CA ALA A 144 6.18 5.32 -20.23
C ALA A 144 5.46 4.17 -20.93
N ILE A 145 6.19 3.40 -21.74
CA ILE A 145 5.62 2.29 -22.51
C ILE A 145 6.71 1.32 -22.93
N ASP A 146 6.37 0.07 -23.25
CA ASP A 146 7.29 -0.85 -23.90
C ASP A 146 7.58 -0.41 -25.34
N ALA A 147 8.83 -0.25 -25.69
CA ALA A 147 9.31 -0.13 -27.04
C ALA A 147 9.54 -1.55 -27.61
N ARG A 148 8.63 -2.02 -28.46
CA ARG A 148 8.64 -3.39 -29.01
C ARG A 148 9.18 -3.40 -30.45
N TRP A 149 10.18 -2.65 -30.70
CA TRP A 149 10.96 -2.45 -31.94
C TRP A 149 10.24 -2.83 -33.24
N ASN A 150 10.32 -4.09 -33.68
CA ASN A 150 9.72 -4.59 -34.91
C ASN A 150 8.75 -5.77 -34.73
N HIS A 151 8.30 -6.01 -33.51
CA HIS A 151 7.36 -7.07 -33.14
C HIS A 151 6.35 -6.57 -32.08
N VAL A 152 5.35 -7.41 -31.75
CA VAL A 152 4.31 -7.11 -30.74
C VAL A 152 4.26 -8.14 -29.60
N GLY A 153 5.20 -9.09 -29.59
CA GLY A 153 5.27 -10.16 -28.60
C GLY A 153 5.65 -9.65 -27.20
N ASP A 154 5.27 -10.39 -26.16
CA ASP A 154 5.56 -10.11 -24.76
C ASP A 154 6.94 -10.65 -24.32
N ALA A 155 7.82 -10.99 -25.24
CA ALA A 155 9.17 -11.44 -25.01
C ALA A 155 10.06 -10.98 -26.15
N ALA A 156 11.37 -11.10 -25.94
CA ALA A 156 12.38 -10.72 -26.93
C ALA A 156 12.58 -9.20 -27.08
N GLY A 157 13.76 -8.70 -26.96
CA GLY A 157 14.22 -7.37 -27.33
C GLY A 157 13.25 -6.21 -27.00
N LEU A 158 12.77 -6.08 -25.78
CA LEU A 158 11.91 -4.98 -25.35
C LEU A 158 12.70 -4.03 -24.45
N ASP A 159 12.45 -2.74 -24.63
CA ASP A 159 13.01 -1.69 -23.80
C ASP A 159 11.91 -0.72 -23.34
N THR A 160 12.18 0.09 -22.31
CA THR A 160 11.25 1.11 -21.87
C THR A 160 11.57 2.45 -22.50
N ILE A 161 10.61 3.05 -23.20
CA ILE A 161 10.67 4.44 -23.65
C ILE A 161 9.83 5.32 -22.71
N PHE A 162 10.38 6.45 -22.34
CA PHE A 162 9.73 7.46 -21.50
C PHE A 162 9.52 8.75 -22.31
N SER A 163 8.44 9.46 -22.02
CA SER A 163 8.12 10.72 -22.70
C SER A 163 7.50 11.72 -21.74
N ARG A 164 7.85 12.99 -21.88
CA ARG A 164 7.36 14.12 -21.07
C ARG A 164 6.74 15.19 -21.96
N SER A 165 5.60 15.73 -21.52
CA SER A 165 4.96 16.93 -22.09
C SER A 165 4.79 18.01 -21.04
N THR A 166 5.13 19.25 -21.38
CA THR A 166 4.95 20.45 -20.53
C THR A 166 3.88 21.41 -21.09
N ASP A 167 3.25 21.04 -22.19
CA ASP A 167 2.28 21.88 -22.91
C ASP A 167 0.89 21.21 -23.05
N GLY A 168 0.59 20.30 -22.11
CA GLY A 168 -0.69 19.62 -22.06
C GLY A 168 -0.87 18.56 -23.14
N GLY A 169 0.20 17.85 -23.53
CA GLY A 169 0.15 16.72 -24.45
C GLY A 169 0.24 17.09 -25.92
N LYS A 170 0.53 18.35 -26.24
CA LYS A 170 0.70 18.81 -27.64
C LYS A 170 2.04 18.39 -28.21
N THR A 171 3.10 18.56 -27.40
CA THR A 171 4.46 18.09 -27.74
C THR A 171 5.02 17.24 -26.64
N TRP A 172 5.84 16.25 -27.01
CA TRP A 172 6.44 15.30 -26.08
C TRP A 172 7.90 15.11 -26.38
N SER A 173 8.75 15.17 -25.37
CA SER A 173 10.18 14.82 -25.46
C SER A 173 10.40 13.43 -24.88
N PHE A 174 11.19 12.59 -25.56
CA PHE A 174 11.38 11.19 -25.14
C PHE A 174 12.83 10.81 -24.93
N ASN A 175 13.06 9.83 -24.05
CA ASN A 175 14.33 9.14 -23.81
C ASN A 175 14.08 7.65 -23.52
N PHE A 176 15.16 6.86 -23.32
CA PHE A 176 15.11 5.45 -22.97
C PHE A 176 15.75 5.20 -21.61
N PRO A 177 14.99 5.20 -20.50
CA PRO A 177 15.55 4.99 -19.16
C PRO A 177 16.00 3.54 -18.93
N ASN A 178 15.34 2.56 -19.52
CA ASN A 178 15.73 1.16 -19.43
C ASN A 178 16.02 0.63 -20.83
N TYR A 179 17.25 0.29 -21.09
CA TYR A 179 17.73 -0.15 -22.39
C TYR A 179 18.95 -1.07 -22.30
N PHE A 180 18.86 -2.20 -23.00
CA PHE A 180 19.99 -3.10 -23.20
C PHE A 180 20.30 -3.30 -24.68
N PRO A 181 21.57 -3.16 -25.11
CA PRO A 181 21.99 -3.29 -26.49
C PRO A 181 22.27 -4.74 -26.92
N ASP A 182 21.69 -5.73 -26.27
CA ASP A 182 22.03 -7.15 -26.50
C ASP A 182 21.56 -7.71 -27.82
N SER A 183 20.62 -7.03 -28.53
CA SER A 183 20.09 -7.46 -29.80
C SER A 183 19.91 -6.32 -30.82
N VAL A 184 19.93 -6.65 -32.12
CA VAL A 184 19.57 -5.76 -33.22
C VAL A 184 18.16 -6.04 -33.65
N ASP A 185 17.15 -5.32 -33.22
CA ASP A 185 15.76 -5.37 -33.73
C ASP A 185 15.20 -6.78 -34.00
N ALA A 186 15.90 -7.79 -33.53
CA ALA A 186 15.55 -9.16 -33.82
C ALA A 186 14.49 -9.65 -32.84
N PHE A 187 13.41 -10.19 -33.36
CA PHE A 187 12.55 -11.04 -32.58
C PHE A 187 13.31 -12.32 -32.22
N SER A 188 13.94 -12.31 -31.08
CA SER A 188 14.68 -13.44 -30.54
C SER A 188 14.32 -13.63 -29.08
N ASN A 189 13.81 -14.81 -28.71
CA ASN A 189 13.58 -15.14 -27.29
C ASN A 189 14.88 -15.19 -26.47
N GLU A 190 16.03 -15.04 -27.11
CA GLU A 190 17.33 -14.93 -26.44
C GLU A 190 17.65 -13.50 -25.99
N ALA A 191 16.93 -12.48 -26.49
CA ALA A 191 17.13 -11.09 -26.08
C ALA A 191 16.47 -10.81 -24.74
N THR A 192 17.04 -9.84 -24.01
CA THR A 192 16.48 -9.31 -22.76
C THR A 192 15.20 -8.52 -23.01
N ALA A 193 14.35 -8.41 -22.00
CA ALA A 193 13.13 -7.61 -22.09
C ALA A 193 12.93 -6.78 -20.82
N PHE A 194 12.78 -5.47 -20.98
CA PHE A 194 12.16 -4.58 -20.01
C PHE A 194 10.70 -4.41 -20.39
N ILE A 195 9.79 -4.88 -19.54
CA ILE A 195 8.36 -4.96 -19.83
C ILE A 195 7.52 -4.45 -18.65
N ASP A 196 6.29 -4.01 -18.97
CA ASP A 196 5.27 -3.66 -17.98
C ASP A 196 5.63 -2.46 -17.08
N PRO A 197 5.84 -1.24 -17.60
CA PRO A 197 6.17 -0.09 -16.76
C PRO A 197 5.02 0.32 -15.85
N VAL A 198 5.34 0.58 -14.58
CA VAL A 198 4.45 1.24 -13.60
C VAL A 198 5.15 2.46 -13.02
N MET A 199 4.45 3.60 -12.96
CA MET A 199 4.99 4.83 -12.40
C MET A 199 4.19 5.31 -11.20
N ALA A 200 4.89 5.94 -10.22
CA ALA A 200 4.29 6.63 -9.07
C ALA A 200 5.05 7.93 -8.77
N GLN A 201 4.33 8.96 -8.30
CA GLN A 201 4.90 10.28 -8.01
C GLN A 201 4.90 10.57 -6.51
N LYS A 202 6.08 10.84 -5.90
CA LYS A 202 6.22 11.27 -4.50
C LYS A 202 6.97 12.60 -4.43
N GLY A 203 6.26 13.69 -4.23
CA GLY A 203 6.86 15.02 -4.26
C GLY A 203 7.50 15.30 -5.62
N ASP A 204 8.81 15.54 -5.67
CA ASP A 204 9.59 15.73 -6.91
C ASP A 204 10.06 14.41 -7.53
N THR A 205 10.00 13.31 -6.78
CA THR A 205 10.55 12.03 -7.22
C THR A 205 9.51 11.22 -7.98
N THR A 206 9.82 10.89 -9.22
CA THR A 206 9.10 9.91 -10.03
C THR A 206 9.77 8.55 -9.88
N TYR A 207 9.03 7.55 -9.44
CA TYR A 207 9.47 6.15 -9.40
C TYR A 207 8.94 5.43 -10.65
N MET A 208 9.79 4.60 -11.27
CA MET A 208 9.39 3.71 -12.36
C MET A 208 9.92 2.31 -12.07
N MET A 209 9.03 1.34 -12.04
CA MET A 209 9.38 -0.06 -11.91
C MET A 209 8.97 -0.80 -13.19
N VAL A 210 9.80 -1.73 -13.61
CA VAL A 210 9.56 -2.63 -14.75
C VAL A 210 9.95 -4.05 -14.39
N ASP A 211 9.42 -5.02 -15.10
CA ASP A 211 9.98 -6.36 -15.10
C ASP A 211 11.18 -6.42 -16.05
N LEU A 212 12.30 -6.91 -15.57
CA LEU A 212 13.46 -7.28 -16.40
C LEU A 212 13.49 -8.79 -16.54
N TRP A 213 13.37 -9.26 -17.79
CA TRP A 213 13.53 -10.66 -18.13
C TRP A 213 14.89 -10.90 -18.78
N PRO A 214 15.71 -11.78 -18.20
CA PRO A 214 16.99 -12.16 -18.79
C PRO A 214 16.81 -12.81 -20.18
N GLY A 215 17.84 -12.76 -20.97
CA GLY A 215 17.86 -13.43 -22.27
C GLY A 215 17.48 -14.93 -22.16
N GLY A 216 16.52 -15.37 -22.96
CA GLY A 216 15.98 -16.71 -22.95
C GLY A 216 14.88 -16.95 -21.91
N VAL A 217 14.38 -15.91 -21.28
CA VAL A 217 13.27 -15.96 -20.31
C VAL A 217 12.09 -15.16 -20.83
N ALA A 218 10.90 -15.75 -20.75
CA ALA A 218 9.64 -15.09 -21.06
C ALA A 218 8.51 -15.72 -20.26
N LEU A 219 7.38 -15.04 -20.10
CA LEU A 219 6.25 -15.52 -19.31
C LEU A 219 5.82 -16.94 -19.71
N ASN A 220 5.72 -17.23 -20.98
CA ASN A 220 5.30 -18.52 -21.52
C ASN A 220 6.42 -19.57 -21.54
N THR A 221 7.69 -19.15 -21.61
CA THR A 221 8.86 -20.03 -21.60
C THR A 221 9.45 -20.20 -20.22
N ALA A 222 9.08 -19.33 -19.33
CA ALA A 222 9.47 -19.38 -17.94
C ALA A 222 8.97 -20.68 -17.33
N LYS A 223 9.71 -21.72 -17.53
CA LYS A 223 9.54 -23.03 -16.91
C LYS A 223 10.02 -22.95 -15.47
N HIS A 224 9.40 -22.06 -14.76
CA HIS A 224 9.77 -21.58 -13.47
C HIS A 224 9.40 -22.59 -12.44
N GLN A 225 10.00 -22.50 -11.62
CA GLN A 225 10.80 -22.44 -10.53
C GLN A 225 9.94 -22.37 -9.30
N ASP A 226 10.30 -23.15 -8.38
CA ASP A 226 9.84 -23.08 -7.00
C ASP A 226 9.83 -21.62 -6.56
N PRO A 227 8.70 -21.05 -6.12
CA PRO A 227 8.61 -19.66 -5.68
C PRO A 227 9.47 -19.36 -4.46
N VAL A 228 9.75 -20.35 -3.64
CA VAL A 228 10.65 -20.19 -2.50
C VAL A 228 12.06 -19.86 -2.97
N ASN A 229 12.47 -20.39 -4.11
CA ASN A 229 13.81 -20.28 -4.66
C ASN A 229 13.88 -19.40 -5.92
N GLY A 230 12.74 -18.84 -6.33
CA GLY A 230 12.61 -18.11 -7.59
C GLY A 230 13.04 -16.65 -7.54
N SER A 231 13.63 -16.17 -6.48
CA SER A 231 14.03 -14.76 -6.35
C SER A 231 15.28 -14.39 -7.17
N GLY A 232 16.14 -15.35 -7.50
CA GLY A 232 17.47 -15.09 -8.05
C GLY A 232 18.52 -14.78 -6.99
N TYR A 233 18.14 -14.83 -5.72
CA TYR A 233 19.00 -14.52 -4.57
C TYR A 233 19.04 -15.71 -3.62
N VAL A 234 20.17 -15.86 -2.93
CA VAL A 234 20.35 -16.83 -1.84
C VAL A 234 21.00 -16.16 -0.64
N GLN A 235 20.73 -16.71 0.53
CA GLN A 235 21.33 -16.25 1.78
C GLN A 235 22.77 -16.78 1.88
N ILE A 236 23.75 -15.85 1.83
CA ILE A 236 25.19 -16.14 2.01
C ILE A 236 25.71 -15.15 3.05
N ASP A 237 26.35 -15.64 4.11
CA ASP A 237 26.92 -14.85 5.21
C ASP A 237 25.96 -13.79 5.79
N GLY A 238 24.70 -14.18 5.98
CA GLY A 238 23.66 -13.32 6.55
C GLY A 238 23.08 -12.27 5.59
N ARG A 239 23.44 -12.31 4.31
CA ARG A 239 22.95 -11.37 3.28
C ARG A 239 22.36 -12.11 2.09
N GLN A 240 21.37 -11.51 1.46
CA GLN A 240 20.85 -11.97 0.17
C GLN A 240 21.86 -11.61 -0.93
N ARG A 241 22.28 -12.60 -1.73
CA ARG A 241 23.25 -12.45 -2.81
C ARG A 241 22.64 -12.84 -4.14
N LEU A 242 22.77 -11.98 -5.15
CA LEU A 242 22.39 -12.34 -6.52
C LEU A 242 23.28 -13.49 -7.00
N VAL A 243 22.66 -14.61 -7.40
CA VAL A 243 23.39 -15.78 -7.89
C VAL A 243 23.59 -15.77 -9.39
N LEU A 244 24.72 -16.31 -9.82
CA LEU A 244 25.10 -16.37 -11.22
C LEU A 244 25.47 -17.83 -11.60
N PHE A 245 25.30 -18.10 -12.89
CA PHE A 245 25.60 -19.41 -13.54
C PHE A 245 26.63 -19.20 -14.64
N ALA A 246 27.71 -19.96 -14.63
CA ALA A 246 28.71 -19.89 -15.69
C ALA A 246 28.16 -20.48 -16.98
N SER A 247 28.50 -19.88 -18.11
CA SER A 247 28.27 -20.42 -19.45
C SER A 247 29.11 -21.70 -19.67
N PRO A 248 28.66 -22.73 -20.41
CA PRO A 248 27.45 -22.77 -21.26
C PRO A 248 26.27 -23.52 -20.60
N VAL A 249 25.65 -22.95 -19.61
CA VAL A 249 24.45 -23.55 -19.00
C VAL A 249 23.22 -23.07 -19.75
N PRO A 250 22.45 -23.94 -20.44
CA PRO A 250 21.21 -23.57 -21.09
C PRO A 250 20.24 -22.90 -20.12
N SER A 251 19.41 -21.96 -20.60
CA SER A 251 18.49 -21.18 -19.77
C SER A 251 17.54 -22.07 -18.96
N GLU A 252 17.09 -23.20 -19.52
CA GLU A 252 16.25 -24.19 -18.86
C GLU A 252 16.97 -24.96 -17.73
N GLN A 253 18.30 -24.92 -17.69
CA GLN A 253 19.13 -25.53 -16.65
C GLN A 253 19.64 -24.48 -15.64
N ARG A 254 19.51 -23.20 -15.94
CA ARG A 254 19.81 -22.12 -14.99
C ARG A 254 18.70 -21.96 -13.95
N LYS A 255 18.40 -23.09 -13.31
CA LYS A 255 17.38 -23.25 -12.30
C LYS A 255 18.05 -23.52 -10.99
N VAL A 256 17.52 -22.93 -9.97
CA VAL A 256 17.77 -23.35 -8.61
C VAL A 256 16.93 -24.62 -8.40
N GLY A 257 17.51 -25.69 -7.92
CA GLY A 257 16.80 -26.94 -7.61
C GLY A 257 15.71 -26.73 -6.57
N ALA A 258 15.13 -27.83 -6.11
CA ALA A 258 14.10 -27.80 -5.07
C ALA A 258 14.63 -27.16 -3.76
N GLU A 259 15.93 -27.22 -3.54
CA GLU A 259 16.60 -26.57 -2.42
C GLU A 259 17.24 -25.25 -2.87
N GLN A 260 17.08 -24.23 -2.04
CA GLN A 260 17.55 -22.88 -2.34
C GLN A 260 19.06 -22.88 -2.56
N GLY A 261 19.50 -22.31 -3.70
CA GLY A 261 20.90 -22.16 -4.03
C GLY A 261 21.57 -23.37 -4.67
N GLU A 262 20.83 -24.44 -4.99
CA GLU A 262 21.40 -25.51 -5.78
C GLU A 262 21.60 -25.09 -7.24
N GLY A 263 22.72 -25.48 -7.83
CA GLY A 263 23.05 -25.29 -9.25
C GLY A 263 23.72 -23.96 -9.62
N TYR A 264 23.72 -22.94 -8.78
CA TYR A 264 24.49 -21.73 -9.08
C TYR A 264 26.00 -21.96 -8.91
N THR A 265 26.79 -21.23 -9.68
CA THR A 265 28.27 -21.37 -9.69
C THR A 265 28.96 -20.17 -9.02
N HIS A 266 28.36 -19.00 -9.10
CA HIS A 266 28.92 -17.75 -8.62
C HIS A 266 27.83 -16.88 -7.93
N TYR A 267 28.28 -15.85 -7.23
CA TYR A 267 27.40 -14.84 -6.67
C TYR A 267 28.08 -13.46 -6.67
N VAL A 268 27.25 -12.40 -6.66
CA VAL A 268 27.71 -11.02 -6.63
C VAL A 268 27.95 -10.58 -5.18
N GLY A 269 29.10 -9.98 -4.92
CA GLY A 269 29.48 -9.41 -3.63
C GLY A 269 28.85 -8.04 -3.35
N ASP A 270 29.40 -7.34 -2.37
CA ASP A 270 28.98 -5.97 -2.05
C ASP A 270 29.58 -4.95 -3.02
N PHE A 271 28.84 -3.94 -3.40
CA PHE A 271 29.31 -2.82 -4.20
C PHE A 271 30.28 -1.96 -3.39
N ALA A 272 31.49 -1.77 -3.93
CA ALA A 272 32.50 -0.89 -3.36
C ALA A 272 32.21 0.60 -3.71
N ALA A 273 33.06 1.48 -3.18
CA ALA A 273 32.92 2.93 -3.41
C ALA A 273 33.09 3.34 -4.88
N ASP A 274 33.81 2.54 -5.68
CA ASP A 274 33.97 2.74 -7.11
C ASP A 274 32.78 2.27 -7.96
N GLY A 275 31.71 1.79 -7.32
CA GLY A 275 30.48 1.31 -7.98
C GLY A 275 30.57 -0.12 -8.50
N LEU A 276 31.66 -0.83 -8.28
CA LEU A 276 31.86 -2.21 -8.71
C LEU A 276 31.69 -3.20 -7.55
N ALA A 277 31.07 -4.34 -7.82
CA ALA A 277 30.96 -5.47 -6.89
C ALA A 277 31.80 -6.64 -7.41
N PRO A 278 32.64 -7.27 -6.57
CA PRO A 278 33.37 -8.47 -6.95
C PRO A 278 32.43 -9.65 -7.11
N VAL A 279 32.76 -10.55 -8.01
CA VAL A 279 32.09 -11.84 -8.19
C VAL A 279 32.88 -12.93 -7.46
N TYR A 280 32.17 -13.79 -6.76
CA TYR A 280 32.73 -14.91 -6.02
C TYR A 280 32.22 -16.23 -6.57
N ARG A 281 33.04 -17.27 -6.52
CA ARG A 281 32.57 -18.66 -6.72
C ARG A 281 31.66 -19.09 -5.54
N LYS A 282 30.85 -20.08 -5.78
CA LYS A 282 29.96 -20.68 -4.76
C LYS A 282 30.68 -21.04 -3.45
N ASP A 283 31.94 -21.46 -3.52
CA ASP A 283 32.79 -21.80 -2.39
C ASP A 283 33.36 -20.58 -1.64
N GLY A 284 33.04 -19.37 -2.08
CA GLY A 284 33.54 -18.12 -1.49
C GLY A 284 34.88 -17.64 -2.09
N GLY A 285 35.47 -18.41 -3.02
CA GLY A 285 36.68 -18.01 -3.71
C GLY A 285 36.43 -16.82 -4.65
N ALA A 286 37.23 -15.75 -4.54
CA ALA A 286 37.14 -14.62 -5.45
C ALA A 286 37.50 -15.08 -6.89
N VAL A 287 36.77 -14.58 -7.85
CA VAL A 287 37.11 -14.62 -9.28
C VAL A 287 37.50 -13.22 -9.73
N GLU A 288 38.33 -13.17 -10.75
CA GLU A 288 38.85 -11.89 -11.30
C GLU A 288 37.78 -11.27 -12.21
N ARG A 289 36.55 -11.06 -11.65
CA ARG A 289 35.40 -10.47 -12.32
C ARG A 289 34.69 -9.50 -11.39
N TYR A 290 34.14 -8.45 -11.98
CA TYR A 290 33.35 -7.45 -11.30
C TYR A 290 32.05 -7.17 -12.08
N VAL A 291 31.04 -6.67 -11.38
CA VAL A 291 29.83 -6.11 -11.99
C VAL A 291 29.61 -4.70 -11.50
N ASP A 292 29.10 -3.81 -12.35
CA ASP A 292 28.64 -2.49 -11.95
C ASP A 292 27.20 -2.50 -11.46
N ARG A 293 26.65 -1.34 -11.09
CA ARG A 293 25.27 -1.22 -10.59
C ARG A 293 24.19 -1.51 -11.63
N HIS A 294 24.55 -1.51 -12.93
CA HIS A 294 23.69 -1.96 -14.02
C HIS A 294 23.96 -3.41 -14.42
N TYR A 295 24.83 -4.10 -13.66
CA TYR A 295 25.22 -5.51 -13.82
C TYR A 295 26.02 -5.81 -15.09
N TYR A 296 26.70 -4.83 -15.68
CA TYR A 296 27.71 -5.05 -16.72
C TYR A 296 28.97 -5.68 -16.12
N LEU A 297 29.58 -6.58 -16.88
CA LEU A 297 30.75 -7.37 -16.47
C LEU A 297 32.06 -6.70 -16.84
N TYR A 298 33.01 -6.81 -15.93
CA TYR A 298 34.39 -6.31 -16.05
C TYR A 298 35.38 -7.41 -15.67
N ASP A 299 36.61 -7.36 -16.25
CA ASP A 299 37.73 -8.25 -15.96
C ASP A 299 38.50 -7.86 -14.68
N GLN A 300 39.62 -8.52 -14.41
CA GLN A 300 40.52 -8.24 -13.29
C GLN A 300 41.09 -6.82 -13.25
N ASN A 301 41.25 -6.20 -14.40
CA ASN A 301 41.76 -4.84 -14.52
C ASN A 301 40.64 -3.80 -14.44
N LYS A 302 39.42 -4.24 -14.29
CA LYS A 302 38.19 -3.44 -14.38
C LYS A 302 37.94 -2.89 -15.78
N ASP A 303 38.42 -3.59 -16.81
CA ASP A 303 38.11 -3.30 -18.20
C ASP A 303 36.81 -4.00 -18.59
N PRO A 304 35.96 -3.39 -19.45
CA PRO A 304 34.71 -4.01 -19.90
C PRO A 304 34.95 -5.33 -20.62
N LEU A 305 34.13 -6.35 -20.29
CA LEU A 305 34.08 -7.61 -21.04
C LEU A 305 33.02 -7.49 -22.14
N TYR A 306 33.27 -8.16 -23.27
CA TYR A 306 32.40 -8.07 -24.45
C TYR A 306 31.84 -9.45 -24.84
N CYS A 307 30.62 -9.48 -25.38
CA CYS A 307 30.00 -10.64 -26.03
C CYS A 307 29.37 -10.22 -27.37
N GLN A 308 29.11 -11.19 -28.21
CA GLN A 308 28.49 -10.93 -29.50
C GLN A 308 27.03 -10.48 -29.33
N GLN A 309 26.64 -9.37 -29.95
CA GLN A 309 25.26 -8.91 -30.03
C GLN A 309 24.40 -9.91 -30.82
N LEU A 310 23.20 -10.19 -30.33
CA LEU A 310 22.25 -11.07 -31.01
C LEU A 310 21.81 -10.48 -32.34
N GLY A 311 21.83 -11.31 -33.39
CA GLY A 311 21.48 -10.91 -34.77
C GLY A 311 22.50 -10.04 -35.50
N SER A 312 23.71 -9.88 -34.96
CA SER A 312 24.80 -9.06 -35.52
C SER A 312 26.16 -9.76 -35.36
N SER A 313 27.15 -9.30 -36.12
CA SER A 313 28.54 -9.66 -35.90
C SER A 313 29.26 -8.72 -34.92
N ALA A 314 28.59 -7.63 -34.51
CA ALA A 314 29.15 -6.67 -33.59
C ALA A 314 29.19 -7.18 -32.17
N PHE A 315 29.90 -6.50 -31.30
CA PHE A 315 30.06 -6.83 -29.90
C PHE A 315 29.44 -5.75 -29.00
N VAL A 316 28.93 -6.17 -27.87
CA VAL A 316 28.40 -5.31 -26.81
C VAL A 316 29.07 -5.67 -25.48
N GLN A 317 29.15 -4.72 -24.57
CA GLN A 317 29.62 -5.04 -23.23
C GLN A 317 28.74 -6.10 -22.61
N GLN A 318 29.33 -7.14 -22.00
CA GLN A 318 28.59 -8.21 -21.35
C GLN A 318 27.80 -7.67 -20.15
N ASN A 319 26.57 -8.17 -20.03
CA ASN A 319 25.75 -7.97 -18.84
C ASN A 319 25.26 -9.35 -18.37
N VAL A 320 25.16 -9.55 -17.05
CA VAL A 320 24.74 -10.86 -16.49
C VAL A 320 23.30 -11.26 -16.90
N PHE A 321 22.54 -10.34 -17.44
CA PHE A 321 21.21 -10.62 -18.01
C PHE A 321 21.25 -11.07 -19.48
N PHE A 322 22.36 -10.87 -20.20
CA PHE A 322 22.47 -11.20 -21.64
C PHE A 322 22.63 -12.68 -21.88
N TYR A 323 21.97 -13.21 -22.91
CA TYR A 323 22.06 -14.61 -23.29
C TYR A 323 23.47 -15.07 -23.67
N LYS A 324 24.27 -14.19 -24.26
CA LYS A 324 25.63 -14.43 -24.71
C LYS A 324 26.73 -14.14 -23.68
N ALA A 325 26.36 -13.69 -22.47
CA ALA A 325 27.35 -13.43 -21.41
C ALA A 325 28.05 -14.70 -20.92
N GLU A 326 29.18 -14.56 -20.28
CA GLU A 326 29.91 -15.70 -19.66
C GLU A 326 29.29 -16.09 -18.30
N LEU A 327 28.65 -15.13 -17.61
CA LEU A 327 27.92 -15.32 -16.36
C LEU A 327 26.49 -14.86 -16.53
N HIS A 328 25.56 -15.65 -16.07
CA HIS A 328 24.12 -15.41 -16.23
C HIS A 328 23.43 -15.41 -14.89
N VAL A 329 22.44 -14.53 -14.72
CA VAL A 329 21.51 -14.59 -13.60
C VAL A 329 20.59 -15.83 -13.70
N MET A 330 19.90 -16.17 -12.62
CA MET A 330 18.86 -17.20 -12.65
C MET A 330 17.79 -16.84 -13.67
N ALA A 331 17.23 -17.86 -14.33
CA ALA A 331 16.16 -17.70 -15.32
C ALA A 331 14.81 -17.39 -14.65
N THR A 332 14.62 -16.17 -14.24
CA THR A 332 13.42 -15.64 -13.58
C THR A 332 13.18 -14.18 -13.95
N SER A 333 12.04 -13.58 -13.58
CA SER A 333 11.82 -12.14 -13.70
C SER A 333 12.45 -11.38 -12.55
N TYR A 334 12.87 -10.16 -12.82
CA TYR A 334 13.47 -9.25 -11.84
C TYR A 334 12.71 -7.94 -11.80
N LEU A 335 12.36 -7.49 -10.60
CA LEU A 335 11.74 -6.20 -10.38
C LEU A 335 12.82 -5.11 -10.36
N TRP A 336 12.83 -4.29 -11.41
CA TRP A 336 13.83 -3.27 -11.68
C TRP A 336 13.24 -1.90 -11.43
N LEU A 337 13.65 -1.23 -10.34
CA LEU A 337 13.15 0.07 -9.93
C LEU A 337 14.21 1.15 -10.16
N ILE A 338 13.82 2.20 -10.85
CA ILE A 338 14.60 3.43 -11.03
C ILE A 338 13.79 4.63 -10.55
N SER A 339 14.45 5.74 -10.27
CA SER A 339 13.78 6.99 -9.89
C SER A 339 14.40 8.20 -10.54
N SER A 340 13.62 9.27 -10.66
CA SER A 340 14.03 10.54 -11.24
C SER A 340 13.55 11.69 -10.34
N ASN A 341 14.40 12.70 -10.13
CA ASN A 341 14.06 13.92 -9.40
C ASN A 341 13.92 15.15 -10.31
N ASP A 342 13.96 14.95 -11.62
CA ASP A 342 13.93 16.00 -12.64
C ASP A 342 12.87 15.74 -13.73
N ALA A 343 11.76 15.10 -13.31
CA ALA A 343 10.63 14.73 -14.15
C ALA A 343 11.03 13.84 -15.37
N GLY A 344 11.96 12.91 -15.15
CA GLY A 344 12.37 11.90 -16.11
C GLY A 344 13.46 12.34 -17.08
N ALA A 345 14.14 13.49 -16.85
CA ALA A 345 15.28 13.89 -17.66
C ALA A 345 16.49 12.99 -17.37
N THR A 346 16.74 12.65 -16.09
CA THR A 346 17.75 11.68 -15.66
C THR A 346 17.17 10.67 -14.70
N TRP A 347 17.80 9.50 -14.60
CA TRP A 347 17.35 8.38 -13.77
C TRP A 347 18.50 7.83 -12.93
N THR A 348 18.17 7.32 -11.75
CA THR A 348 19.12 6.68 -10.83
C THR A 348 19.60 5.33 -11.36
N ASP A 349 20.69 4.81 -10.76
CA ASP A 349 20.99 3.39 -10.83
C ASP A 349 19.81 2.56 -10.36
N PRO A 350 19.61 1.34 -10.90
CA PRO A 350 18.48 0.50 -10.55
C PRO A 350 18.61 -0.09 -9.14
N LEU A 351 17.47 -0.21 -8.48
CA LEU A 351 17.31 -1.02 -7.28
C LEU A 351 16.56 -2.30 -7.64
N MET A 352 17.19 -3.46 -7.48
CA MET A 352 16.55 -4.75 -7.65
C MET A 352 15.79 -5.15 -6.40
N LEU A 353 14.48 -5.36 -6.51
CA LEU A 353 13.60 -5.60 -5.37
C LEU A 353 13.39 -7.08 -5.04
N ASN A 354 13.86 -7.99 -5.87
CA ASN A 354 13.65 -9.44 -5.71
C ASN A 354 14.06 -9.96 -4.33
N GLU A 355 15.20 -9.50 -3.80
CA GLU A 355 15.69 -9.92 -2.49
C GLU A 355 14.74 -9.57 -1.34
N GLN A 356 13.99 -8.47 -1.48
CA GLN A 356 13.10 -7.95 -0.44
C GLN A 356 11.69 -8.52 -0.54
N VAL A 357 11.13 -8.65 -1.76
CA VAL A 357 9.70 -8.91 -1.95
C VAL A 357 9.38 -10.23 -2.63
N ARG A 358 10.36 -10.91 -3.25
CA ARG A 358 10.09 -12.12 -4.02
C ARG A 358 10.38 -13.42 -3.27
N THR A 359 10.88 -13.36 -2.07
CA THR A 359 11.09 -14.54 -1.21
C THR A 359 9.76 -15.01 -0.61
N ASN A 360 9.61 -16.34 -0.44
CA ASN A 360 8.44 -16.93 0.22
C ASN A 360 7.10 -16.52 -0.37
N LEU A 361 6.94 -16.58 -1.70
CA LEU A 361 5.67 -16.30 -2.36
C LEU A 361 4.59 -17.30 -1.93
N PRO A 362 3.37 -16.86 -1.60
CA PRO A 362 2.29 -17.75 -1.25
C PRO A 362 1.87 -18.60 -2.46
N GLY A 363 1.36 -19.81 -2.20
CA GLY A 363 0.78 -20.68 -3.21
C GLY A 363 1.71 -21.70 -3.87
N GLY A 364 2.99 -21.76 -3.47
CA GLY A 364 3.88 -22.91 -3.71
C GLY A 364 4.31 -23.23 -5.15
N ASN A 365 3.81 -22.54 -6.17
CA ASN A 365 4.14 -22.78 -7.60
C ASN A 365 4.09 -21.52 -8.46
N ALA A 366 4.31 -20.33 -7.87
CA ALA A 366 4.37 -19.12 -8.67
C ALA A 366 5.59 -19.16 -9.59
N ALA A 367 5.33 -19.11 -10.87
CA ALA A 367 6.35 -19.06 -11.90
C ALA A 367 6.96 -17.68 -12.05
N PHE A 368 6.23 -16.68 -11.60
CA PHE A 368 6.51 -15.28 -11.84
C PHE A 368 5.93 -14.44 -10.70
N TYR A 369 6.62 -13.41 -10.34
CA TYR A 369 6.10 -12.31 -9.53
C TYR A 369 6.61 -11.02 -10.19
N GLY A 370 5.72 -10.21 -10.66
CA GLY A 370 6.06 -9.05 -11.46
C GLY A 370 5.04 -7.92 -11.36
N VAL A 371 5.23 -6.95 -12.21
CA VAL A 371 4.58 -5.65 -12.19
C VAL A 371 3.14 -5.73 -12.69
N GLY A 372 2.21 -5.14 -11.96
CA GLY A 372 0.90 -4.73 -12.50
C GLY A 372 1.08 -3.39 -13.22
N PRO A 373 1.06 -3.37 -14.56
CA PRO A 373 1.48 -2.18 -15.33
C PRO A 373 0.49 -1.02 -15.26
N GLY A 374 0.97 0.16 -15.53
CA GLY A 374 0.20 1.40 -15.61
C GLY A 374 0.59 2.40 -14.53
N ARG A 375 -0.21 2.55 -13.49
CA ARG A 375 0.11 3.50 -12.42
C ARG A 375 0.11 2.86 -11.03
N GLY A 376 1.10 3.27 -10.26
CA GLY A 376 1.11 3.11 -8.82
C GLY A 376 0.48 4.31 -8.11
N LEU A 377 0.59 4.32 -6.80
CA LEU A 377 0.03 5.32 -5.91
C LEU A 377 1.08 5.75 -4.88
N VAL A 378 1.04 7.02 -4.50
CA VAL A 378 1.61 7.47 -3.23
C VAL A 378 0.45 7.86 -2.34
N THR A 379 0.30 7.18 -1.21
CA THR A 379 -0.80 7.45 -0.27
C THR A 379 -0.66 8.83 0.34
N SER A 380 -1.75 9.33 0.87
CA SER A 380 -1.77 10.58 1.64
C SER A 380 -0.82 10.57 2.85
N GLY A 381 -0.50 9.38 3.38
CA GLY A 381 0.52 9.16 4.40
C GLY A 381 1.95 9.13 3.87
N GLY A 382 2.15 9.25 2.55
CA GLY A 382 3.47 9.27 1.91
C GLY A 382 4.06 7.89 1.58
N ARG A 383 3.29 6.79 1.74
CA ARG A 383 3.67 5.44 1.34
C ARG A 383 3.57 5.27 -0.17
N ILE A 384 4.61 4.75 -0.79
CA ILE A 384 4.62 4.36 -2.20
C ILE A 384 4.00 2.97 -2.29
N VAL A 385 3.05 2.77 -3.19
CA VAL A 385 2.35 1.50 -3.42
C VAL A 385 2.39 1.19 -4.92
N LEU A 386 2.99 0.07 -5.29
CA LEU A 386 3.13 -0.39 -6.68
C LEU A 386 2.41 -1.72 -6.85
N PRO A 387 1.46 -1.84 -7.80
CA PRO A 387 0.79 -3.09 -8.09
C PRO A 387 1.73 -4.17 -8.59
N CYS A 388 1.50 -5.39 -8.14
CA CYS A 388 2.22 -6.59 -8.57
C CYS A 388 1.25 -7.78 -8.67
N TYR A 389 1.67 -8.84 -9.34
CA TYR A 389 0.89 -10.07 -9.39
C TYR A 389 1.77 -11.31 -9.53
N THR A 390 1.20 -12.46 -9.22
CA THR A 390 1.81 -13.76 -9.46
C THR A 390 1.29 -14.39 -10.75
N PHE A 391 2.10 -15.25 -11.37
CA PHE A 391 1.67 -16.11 -12.45
C PHE A 391 2.01 -17.56 -12.09
N PHE A 392 1.05 -18.49 -12.22
CA PHE A 392 1.21 -19.85 -11.80
C PHE A 392 1.45 -20.78 -13.00
N ARG A 393 2.50 -21.58 -12.91
CA ARG A 393 2.82 -22.56 -13.92
C ARG A 393 1.67 -23.54 -14.14
N GLY A 394 1.20 -23.65 -15.39
CA GLY A 394 0.13 -24.55 -15.79
C GLY A 394 -1.27 -24.16 -15.32
N LYS A 395 -1.40 -23.05 -14.59
CA LYS A 395 -2.70 -22.48 -14.19
C LYS A 395 -2.98 -21.12 -14.84
N GLY A 396 -1.94 -20.46 -15.40
CA GLY A 396 -2.05 -19.13 -15.97
C GLY A 396 -1.98 -18.03 -14.94
N ASP A 397 -2.79 -16.99 -15.16
CA ASP A 397 -2.83 -15.80 -14.27
C ASP A 397 -3.04 -16.18 -12.81
N GLY A 398 -2.32 -15.51 -11.94
CA GLY A 398 -2.39 -15.69 -10.50
C GLY A 398 -3.10 -14.54 -9.80
N ASN A 399 -2.59 -14.20 -8.63
CA ASN A 399 -3.24 -13.31 -7.70
C ASN A 399 -2.57 -11.93 -7.70
N ALA A 400 -3.37 -10.87 -7.76
CA ALA A 400 -2.91 -9.50 -7.56
C ALA A 400 -2.44 -9.28 -6.10
N SER A 401 -1.48 -8.41 -5.95
CA SER A 401 -0.95 -7.91 -4.68
C SER A 401 -0.32 -6.53 -4.93
N VAL A 402 0.25 -5.94 -3.91
CA VAL A 402 1.08 -4.74 -4.06
C VAL A 402 2.40 -4.92 -3.34
N ILE A 403 3.40 -4.17 -3.75
CA ILE A 403 4.56 -3.87 -2.92
C ILE A 403 4.47 -2.43 -2.47
N TYR A 404 4.99 -2.16 -1.28
CA TYR A 404 4.92 -0.82 -0.71
C TYR A 404 6.18 -0.45 0.05
N SER A 405 6.46 0.86 0.10
CA SER A 405 7.61 1.42 0.79
C SER A 405 7.28 2.78 1.38
N ASP A 406 7.74 3.05 2.60
CA ASP A 406 7.59 4.35 3.24
C ASP A 406 8.78 5.28 2.92
N ASP A 407 9.95 4.72 2.62
CA ASP A 407 11.22 5.42 2.39
C ASP A 407 11.73 5.39 0.93
N GLY A 408 11.15 4.54 0.07
CA GLY A 408 11.59 4.32 -1.33
C GLY A 408 12.77 3.35 -1.48
N VAL A 409 13.31 2.84 -0.37
CA VAL A 409 14.48 1.93 -0.33
C VAL A 409 14.11 0.56 0.24
N THR A 410 13.37 0.56 1.33
CA THR A 410 12.90 -0.65 2.02
C THR A 410 11.50 -1.00 1.54
N TRP A 411 11.34 -2.15 0.90
CA TRP A 411 10.09 -2.58 0.30
C TRP A 411 9.52 -3.81 0.99
N LYS A 412 8.21 -3.84 1.07
CA LYS A 412 7.44 -4.95 1.63
C LYS A 412 6.37 -5.40 0.63
N ARG A 413 5.95 -6.65 0.73
CA ARG A 413 4.86 -7.20 -0.06
C ARG A 413 3.60 -7.31 0.79
N SER A 414 2.44 -7.00 0.21
CA SER A 414 1.13 -7.25 0.81
C SER A 414 0.75 -8.72 0.82
N THR A 415 -0.35 -9.05 1.48
CA THR A 415 -1.09 -10.27 1.18
C THR A 415 -1.59 -10.24 -0.27
N SER A 416 -1.76 -11.41 -0.89
CA SER A 416 -2.33 -11.51 -2.23
C SER A 416 -3.86 -11.67 -2.16
N LEU A 417 -4.56 -11.19 -3.18
CA LEU A 417 -5.97 -11.51 -3.37
C LEU A 417 -6.19 -13.01 -3.53
N GLN A 418 -7.38 -13.50 -3.24
CA GLN A 418 -7.68 -14.94 -3.25
C GLN A 418 -8.14 -15.45 -4.62
N HIS A 419 -8.88 -14.60 -5.36
CA HIS A 419 -9.31 -14.94 -6.71
C HIS A 419 -8.15 -14.80 -7.71
N GLN A 420 -8.29 -15.45 -8.86
CA GLN A 420 -7.41 -15.26 -10.00
C GLN A 420 -7.64 -13.85 -10.57
N THR A 421 -6.75 -12.94 -10.27
CA THR A 421 -6.94 -11.50 -10.49
C THR A 421 -5.89 -10.85 -11.38
N SER A 422 -4.69 -11.44 -11.50
CA SER A 422 -3.61 -10.96 -12.37
C SER A 422 -3.23 -9.49 -12.12
N GLU A 423 -3.01 -8.73 -13.17
CA GLU A 423 -2.63 -7.30 -13.17
C GLU A 423 -3.65 -6.42 -12.46
N SER A 424 -3.21 -5.34 -11.83
CA SER A 424 -4.09 -4.48 -11.04
C SER A 424 -3.63 -3.03 -11.03
N THR A 425 -4.50 -2.17 -10.54
CA THR A 425 -4.24 -0.74 -10.28
C THR A 425 -4.82 -0.37 -8.92
N VAL A 426 -4.25 0.62 -8.25
CA VAL A 426 -4.62 0.99 -6.88
C VAL A 426 -4.94 2.49 -6.79
N VAL A 427 -5.98 2.82 -6.03
CA VAL A 427 -6.37 4.21 -5.72
C VAL A 427 -6.64 4.36 -4.23
N GLU A 428 -6.52 5.58 -3.71
CA GLU A 428 -6.84 5.94 -2.33
C GLU A 428 -8.05 6.88 -2.31
N VAL A 429 -9.04 6.56 -1.48
CA VAL A 429 -10.17 7.44 -1.18
C VAL A 429 -10.29 7.55 0.34
N ASP A 430 -10.17 8.77 0.87
CA ASP A 430 -10.30 9.07 2.29
C ASP A 430 -9.43 8.16 3.21
N GLY A 431 -8.22 7.80 2.75
CA GLY A 431 -7.27 6.93 3.46
C GLY A 431 -7.53 5.43 3.32
N VAL A 432 -8.53 5.04 2.55
CA VAL A 432 -8.84 3.64 2.22
C VAL A 432 -8.32 3.33 0.83
N LEU A 433 -7.61 2.21 0.66
CA LEU A 433 -7.11 1.77 -0.64
C LEU A 433 -8.10 0.82 -1.31
N TYR A 434 -8.27 1.00 -2.61
CA TYR A 434 -9.05 0.16 -3.51
C TYR A 434 -8.13 -0.41 -4.57
N LEU A 435 -7.98 -1.73 -4.64
CA LEU A 435 -7.20 -2.44 -5.65
C LEU A 435 -8.16 -3.03 -6.69
N PHE A 436 -8.13 -2.49 -7.90
CA PHE A 436 -8.91 -2.99 -9.04
C PHE A 436 -8.05 -3.90 -9.89
N ALA A 437 -8.54 -5.11 -10.18
CA ALA A 437 -7.76 -6.14 -10.81
C ALA A 437 -8.39 -6.66 -12.11
N ARG A 438 -7.55 -7.09 -13.03
CA ARG A 438 -7.91 -7.86 -14.20
C ARG A 438 -8.80 -9.03 -13.78
N HIS A 439 -9.63 -9.55 -14.66
CA HIS A 439 -10.72 -10.50 -14.39
C HIS A 439 -11.95 -9.89 -13.69
N GLY A 440 -11.95 -8.59 -13.40
CA GLY A 440 -13.12 -7.86 -12.93
C GLY A 440 -13.38 -7.99 -11.43
N TRP A 441 -12.33 -8.03 -10.62
CA TRP A 441 -12.39 -8.04 -9.17
C TRP A 441 -11.82 -6.75 -8.57
N TYR A 442 -12.28 -6.39 -7.39
CA TYR A 442 -11.62 -5.35 -6.58
C TYR A 442 -11.67 -5.71 -5.10
N ALA A 443 -10.70 -5.21 -4.36
CA ALA A 443 -10.61 -5.41 -2.91
C ALA A 443 -10.26 -4.09 -2.21
N VAL A 444 -10.53 -4.03 -0.91
CA VAL A 444 -10.34 -2.84 -0.07
C VAL A 444 -9.26 -3.13 0.97
N SER A 445 -8.46 -2.13 1.30
CA SER A 445 -7.47 -2.18 2.38
C SER A 445 -7.61 -0.98 3.29
N HIS A 446 -7.59 -1.24 4.60
CA HIS A 446 -7.66 -0.24 5.65
C HIS A 446 -6.32 -0.03 6.38
N ASP A 447 -5.26 -0.71 5.96
CA ASP A 447 -3.94 -0.70 6.58
C ASP A 447 -2.81 -0.21 5.64
N GLY A 448 -3.20 0.61 4.66
CA GLY A 448 -2.27 1.18 3.69
C GLY A 448 -1.71 0.16 2.70
N GLY A 449 -2.48 -0.86 2.38
CA GLY A 449 -2.15 -1.86 1.37
C GLY A 449 -1.37 -3.07 1.89
N ALA A 450 -1.23 -3.27 3.20
CA ALA A 450 -0.56 -4.45 3.73
C ALA A 450 -1.43 -5.71 3.66
N THR A 451 -2.74 -5.56 3.91
CA THR A 451 -3.73 -6.64 3.78
C THR A 451 -4.97 -6.18 3.00
N TRP A 452 -5.70 -7.13 2.44
CA TRP A 452 -6.89 -6.88 1.62
C TRP A 452 -8.10 -7.64 2.17
N GLU A 453 -9.27 -6.99 2.15
CA GLU A 453 -10.55 -7.63 2.44
C GLU A 453 -10.95 -8.64 1.35
N GLU A 454 -12.07 -9.33 1.55
CA GLU A 454 -12.67 -10.22 0.54
C GLU A 454 -12.98 -9.45 -0.75
N GLU A 455 -12.64 -10.04 -1.88
CA GLU A 455 -12.81 -9.42 -3.19
C GLU A 455 -14.29 -9.34 -3.58
N ARG A 456 -14.63 -8.22 -4.23
CA ARG A 456 -15.95 -7.91 -4.77
C ARG A 456 -15.89 -7.89 -6.29
N SER A 457 -16.97 -8.34 -6.93
CA SER A 457 -17.08 -8.39 -8.38
C SER A 457 -17.48 -7.03 -8.96
N LEU A 458 -16.70 -6.52 -9.93
CA LEU A 458 -17.09 -5.33 -10.71
C LEU A 458 -18.33 -5.58 -11.56
N ARG A 459 -18.53 -6.81 -12.05
CA ARG A 459 -19.71 -7.17 -12.85
C ARG A 459 -20.99 -7.14 -12.01
N ASP A 460 -20.92 -7.65 -10.79
CA ASP A 460 -22.06 -7.60 -9.86
C ASP A 460 -22.37 -6.16 -9.43
N SER A 461 -21.39 -5.27 -9.55
CA SER A 461 -21.56 -3.82 -9.36
C SER A 461 -22.05 -3.08 -10.61
N GLY A 462 -22.36 -3.80 -11.72
CA GLY A 462 -22.90 -3.22 -12.94
C GLY A 462 -21.88 -2.79 -14.00
N ILE A 463 -20.60 -3.13 -13.85
CA ILE A 463 -19.55 -2.84 -14.84
C ILE A 463 -19.43 -3.99 -15.85
N ASP A 464 -19.66 -3.71 -17.14
CA ASP A 464 -19.43 -4.66 -18.23
C ASP A 464 -17.94 -4.73 -18.60
N VAL A 465 -17.12 -5.25 -17.66
CA VAL A 465 -15.68 -5.37 -17.86
C VAL A 465 -15.30 -6.62 -18.64
N TYR A 466 -14.43 -6.47 -19.66
CA TYR A 466 -13.79 -7.60 -20.29
C TYR A 466 -12.65 -8.14 -19.42
N THR A 467 -12.78 -9.38 -18.99
CA THR A 467 -11.86 -9.99 -18.01
C THR A 467 -10.48 -10.34 -18.55
N GLY A 468 -10.29 -10.36 -19.84
CA GLY A 468 -9.02 -10.70 -20.52
C GLY A 468 -8.06 -9.52 -20.73
N CYS A 469 -8.21 -8.42 -20.00
CA CYS A 469 -7.41 -7.22 -20.17
C CYS A 469 -7.14 -6.51 -18.83
N GLN A 470 -6.00 -5.81 -18.77
CA GLN A 470 -5.69 -4.86 -17.68
C GLN A 470 -6.75 -3.74 -17.66
N ILE A 471 -6.97 -3.17 -16.49
CA ILE A 471 -7.86 -2.04 -16.24
C ILE A 471 -7.09 -0.93 -15.53
N SER A 472 -7.51 0.32 -15.72
CA SER A 472 -6.90 1.47 -15.04
C SER A 472 -7.91 2.19 -14.18
N ALA A 473 -7.52 2.57 -12.96
CA ALA A 473 -8.33 3.38 -12.07
C ALA A 473 -7.59 4.65 -11.63
N LEU A 474 -8.36 5.69 -11.34
CA LEU A 474 -7.88 7.00 -10.91
C LEU A 474 -8.85 7.56 -9.88
N LYS A 475 -8.39 8.00 -8.71
CA LYS A 475 -9.19 8.84 -7.80
C LYS A 475 -9.22 10.26 -8.35
N TYR A 476 -10.42 10.78 -8.61
CA TYR A 476 -10.61 12.16 -9.06
C TYR A 476 -10.45 13.15 -7.90
N SER A 477 -9.77 14.25 -8.13
CA SER A 477 -9.43 15.20 -7.05
C SER A 477 -10.63 15.93 -6.45
N LYS A 478 -11.65 16.22 -7.29
CA LYS A 478 -12.88 16.90 -6.88
C LYS A 478 -13.98 15.88 -6.56
N LEU A 479 -15.05 16.35 -5.95
CA LEU A 479 -16.27 15.58 -5.71
C LEU A 479 -17.16 15.61 -6.95
N ILE A 480 -17.84 14.51 -7.18
CA ILE A 480 -18.90 14.40 -8.19
C ILE A 480 -20.20 14.11 -7.43
N ASP A 481 -21.21 14.95 -7.64
CA ASP A 481 -22.47 14.89 -6.90
C ASP A 481 -22.27 14.85 -5.38
N GLY A 482 -21.31 15.63 -4.90
CA GLY A 482 -20.96 15.75 -3.48
C GLY A 482 -20.19 14.57 -2.87
N LYS A 483 -19.84 13.54 -3.66
CA LYS A 483 -19.15 12.35 -3.20
C LYS A 483 -17.74 12.23 -3.80
N PRO A 484 -16.76 11.60 -3.11
CA PRO A 484 -15.50 11.19 -3.72
C PRO A 484 -15.75 10.26 -4.92
N ALA A 485 -14.95 10.42 -5.98
CA ALA A 485 -15.17 9.67 -7.21
C ALA A 485 -13.92 8.90 -7.66
N ILE A 486 -14.15 7.70 -8.20
CA ILE A 486 -13.17 6.85 -8.85
C ILE A 486 -13.52 6.77 -10.34
N LEU A 487 -12.55 7.08 -11.20
CA LEU A 487 -12.63 6.83 -12.63
C LEU A 487 -12.02 5.47 -12.92
N LEU A 488 -12.69 4.65 -13.75
CA LEU A 488 -12.22 3.33 -14.15
C LEU A 488 -12.28 3.21 -15.68
N SER A 489 -11.15 2.95 -16.35
CA SER A 489 -11.14 2.66 -17.77
C SER A 489 -10.90 1.19 -18.04
N CYS A 490 -11.70 0.60 -18.92
CA CYS A 490 -11.58 -0.80 -19.32
C CYS A 490 -12.22 -1.06 -20.68
N PRO A 491 -11.80 -2.13 -21.40
CA PRO A 491 -12.58 -2.69 -22.50
C PRO A 491 -13.85 -3.33 -21.96
N THR A 492 -14.93 -3.31 -22.79
CA THR A 492 -16.23 -3.84 -22.42
C THR A 492 -16.68 -4.95 -23.38
N GLY A 493 -17.61 -5.79 -22.91
CA GLY A 493 -18.12 -6.91 -23.69
C GLY A 493 -17.19 -8.12 -23.71
N GLY A 494 -17.06 -8.77 -24.86
CA GLY A 494 -16.40 -10.06 -24.98
C GLY A 494 -14.95 -10.02 -25.52
N SER A 495 -14.34 -8.83 -25.71
CA SER A 495 -13.02 -8.69 -26.31
C SER A 495 -12.32 -7.39 -25.87
N ARG A 496 -11.06 -7.19 -26.31
CA ARG A 496 -10.32 -5.94 -26.15
C ARG A 496 -10.83 -4.86 -27.12
N ALA A 497 -12.05 -4.39 -26.88
CA ALA A 497 -12.76 -3.41 -27.70
C ALA A 497 -13.74 -2.58 -26.85
N ASN A 498 -14.43 -1.63 -27.44
CA ASN A 498 -15.48 -0.82 -26.83
C ASN A 498 -15.01 -0.18 -25.50
N GLY A 499 -13.87 0.52 -25.55
CA GLY A 499 -13.30 1.16 -24.37
C GLY A 499 -14.24 2.16 -23.72
N LYS A 500 -14.39 2.10 -22.41
CA LYS A 500 -15.19 3.04 -21.62
C LYS A 500 -14.41 3.56 -20.41
N VAL A 501 -14.78 4.77 -19.98
CA VAL A 501 -14.44 5.32 -18.68
C VAL A 501 -15.70 5.37 -17.85
N TYR A 502 -15.70 4.70 -16.71
CA TYR A 502 -16.79 4.71 -15.73
C TYR A 502 -16.46 5.66 -14.60
N VAL A 503 -17.51 6.22 -13.96
CA VAL A 503 -17.40 7.03 -12.75
C VAL A 503 -18.15 6.36 -11.62
N GLY A 504 -17.42 5.94 -10.61
CA GLY A 504 -17.96 5.39 -9.37
C GLY A 504 -17.92 6.42 -8.24
N LEU A 505 -19.06 6.65 -7.61
CA LEU A 505 -19.21 7.53 -6.44
C LEU A 505 -19.02 6.69 -5.18
N VAL A 506 -18.08 7.09 -4.32
CA VAL A 506 -17.77 6.36 -3.10
C VAL A 506 -18.66 6.84 -1.96
N GLY A 507 -19.42 5.93 -1.36
CA GLY A 507 -20.24 6.18 -0.18
C GLY A 507 -19.43 6.23 1.11
N GLU A 508 -20.03 6.69 2.18
CA GLU A 508 -19.40 6.73 3.51
C GLU A 508 -19.11 5.32 4.08
N ASP A 509 -19.85 4.32 3.63
CA ASP A 509 -19.66 2.90 3.93
C ASP A 509 -18.59 2.23 3.06
N GLY A 510 -17.92 2.99 2.19
CA GLY A 510 -16.91 2.49 1.25
C GLY A 510 -17.49 1.75 0.03
N SER A 511 -18.81 1.70 -0.12
CA SER A 511 -19.46 1.17 -1.32
C SER A 511 -19.24 2.08 -2.53
N ILE A 512 -19.27 1.53 -3.74
CA ILE A 512 -19.08 2.28 -4.97
C ILE A 512 -20.35 2.20 -5.81
N GLU A 513 -20.99 3.35 -6.05
CA GLU A 513 -22.10 3.49 -6.99
C GLU A 513 -21.56 3.92 -8.36
N TRP A 514 -21.56 3.02 -9.35
CA TRP A 514 -21.14 3.32 -10.72
C TRP A 514 -22.23 4.05 -11.48
N LYS A 515 -22.19 5.39 -11.47
CA LYS A 515 -23.29 6.25 -11.90
C LYS A 515 -23.17 6.76 -13.33
N TYR A 516 -21.96 7.07 -13.80
CA TYR A 516 -21.72 7.62 -15.11
C TYR A 516 -20.78 6.75 -15.93
N SER A 517 -20.86 6.82 -17.25
CA SER A 517 -19.88 6.21 -18.14
C SER A 517 -19.79 6.95 -19.45
N HIS A 518 -18.61 6.93 -20.07
CA HIS A 518 -18.33 7.55 -21.34
C HIS A 518 -17.57 6.60 -22.26
N GLU A 519 -17.95 6.53 -23.55
CA GLU A 519 -17.23 5.75 -24.56
C GLU A 519 -15.97 6.51 -24.97
N VAL A 520 -14.82 5.82 -24.98
CA VAL A 520 -13.56 6.42 -25.45
C VAL A 520 -13.63 6.62 -26.96
N PRO A 521 -13.45 7.84 -27.47
CA PRO A 521 -13.47 8.12 -28.89
C PRO A 521 -12.44 7.26 -29.66
N GLY A 522 -12.88 6.60 -30.74
CA GLY A 522 -12.04 5.72 -31.56
C GLY A 522 -11.78 4.32 -30.99
N ALA A 523 -12.24 4.00 -29.77
CA ALA A 523 -11.96 2.74 -29.08
C ALA A 523 -12.95 1.61 -29.40
N LYS A 524 -13.83 1.75 -30.39
CA LYS A 524 -14.87 0.76 -30.69
C LYS A 524 -14.30 -0.55 -31.26
N GLY A 525 -13.33 -0.47 -32.17
CA GLY A 525 -12.73 -1.63 -32.79
C GLY A 525 -11.72 -2.35 -31.92
N ARG A 526 -10.81 -1.61 -31.36
CA ARG A 526 -9.79 -2.10 -30.40
C ARG A 526 -9.58 -1.11 -29.29
N PHE A 527 -9.62 -1.61 -28.10
CA PHE A 527 -9.20 -0.95 -26.86
C PHE A 527 -8.61 -2.01 -25.95
N ALA A 528 -7.34 -1.87 -25.62
CA ALA A 528 -6.68 -2.84 -24.76
C ALA A 528 -6.18 -2.17 -23.47
N TYR A 529 -4.90 -2.23 -23.18
CA TYR A 529 -4.34 -1.64 -21.97
C TYR A 529 -4.48 -0.13 -22.01
N SER A 530 -4.70 0.46 -20.84
CA SER A 530 -4.92 1.89 -20.70
C SER A 530 -4.40 2.42 -19.38
N CYS A 531 -4.10 3.73 -19.33
CA CYS A 531 -3.71 4.41 -18.09
C CYS A 531 -4.31 5.80 -18.05
N LEU A 532 -5.09 6.08 -17.00
CA LEU A 532 -5.72 7.37 -16.70
C LEU A 532 -4.79 8.25 -15.87
N THR A 533 -4.83 9.57 -16.12
CA THR A 533 -4.28 10.57 -15.22
C THR A 533 -5.17 11.82 -15.18
N GLU A 534 -5.17 12.54 -14.07
CA GLU A 534 -5.85 13.82 -13.91
C GLU A 534 -4.82 14.95 -14.04
N ARG A 535 -5.16 15.99 -14.77
CA ARG A 535 -4.38 17.23 -14.86
C ARG A 535 -4.68 18.14 -13.66
N THR A 536 -3.81 19.11 -13.46
CA THR A 536 -3.96 20.11 -12.39
C THR A 536 -5.21 20.99 -12.52
N ASP A 537 -5.81 21.09 -13.71
CA ASP A 537 -7.07 21.80 -13.96
C ASP A 537 -8.32 20.93 -13.72
N GLY A 538 -8.14 19.63 -13.47
CA GLY A 538 -9.22 18.68 -13.25
C GLY A 538 -9.73 18.02 -14.53
N SER A 539 -9.12 18.28 -15.69
CA SER A 539 -9.34 17.47 -16.90
C SER A 539 -8.61 16.14 -16.81
N VAL A 540 -8.99 15.18 -17.61
CA VAL A 540 -8.51 13.79 -17.53
C VAL A 540 -7.89 13.38 -18.86
N ASP A 541 -6.72 12.76 -18.79
CA ASP A 541 -6.06 12.16 -19.94
C ASP A 541 -6.03 10.65 -19.85
N LEU A 542 -6.08 10.00 -21.00
CA LEU A 542 -6.05 8.57 -21.19
C LEU A 542 -5.02 8.19 -22.26
N LEU A 543 -4.01 7.42 -21.88
CA LEU A 543 -3.10 6.76 -22.80
C LEU A 543 -3.55 5.30 -22.96
N TRP A 544 -3.78 4.84 -24.20
CA TRP A 544 -4.39 3.53 -24.42
C TRP A 544 -3.95 2.87 -25.72
N GLU A 545 -4.02 1.54 -25.76
CA GLU A 545 -3.72 0.71 -26.94
C GLU A 545 -4.92 0.61 -27.86
N GLY A 546 -4.74 1.04 -29.12
CA GLY A 546 -5.76 1.01 -30.16
C GLY A 546 -5.47 0.03 -31.27
N GLU A 547 -6.06 0.28 -32.44
CA GLU A 547 -5.87 -0.53 -33.65
C GLU A 547 -4.39 -0.59 -34.06
N GLY A 548 -3.94 -1.80 -34.45
CA GLY A 548 -2.56 -2.03 -34.85
C GLY A 548 -1.53 -1.85 -33.79
N ASP A 549 -1.92 -2.03 -32.49
CA ASP A 549 -1.09 -1.78 -31.31
C ASP A 549 -0.52 -0.34 -31.26
N ALA A 550 -1.29 0.61 -31.79
CA ALA A 550 -0.97 2.02 -31.73
C ALA A 550 -1.22 2.57 -30.32
N SER A 551 -0.29 3.41 -29.84
CA SER A 551 -0.49 4.20 -28.64
C SER A 551 -1.34 5.42 -28.98
N ASN A 552 -2.53 5.53 -28.38
CA ASN A 552 -3.44 6.66 -28.52
C ASN A 552 -3.47 7.49 -27.24
N PHE A 553 -3.59 8.78 -27.43
CA PHE A 553 -3.73 9.75 -26.34
C PHE A 553 -5.03 10.51 -26.49
N THR A 554 -5.88 10.50 -25.45
CA THR A 554 -7.19 11.15 -25.48
C THR A 554 -7.34 12.04 -24.25
N HIS A 555 -7.80 13.25 -24.50
CA HIS A 555 -8.10 14.24 -23.48
C HIS A 555 -9.61 14.36 -23.27
N PHE A 556 -10.06 14.50 -22.04
CA PHE A 556 -11.46 14.65 -21.65
C PHE A 556 -11.64 15.79 -20.65
N ASP A 557 -12.64 16.59 -20.85
CA ASP A 557 -13.24 17.38 -19.77
C ASP A 557 -14.17 16.47 -18.94
N MET A 558 -14.27 16.71 -17.64
CA MET A 558 -15.15 15.90 -16.77
C MET A 558 -16.63 15.97 -17.20
N ALA A 559 -17.09 17.07 -17.78
CA ALA A 559 -18.43 17.19 -18.35
C ALA A 559 -18.73 16.21 -19.50
N GLN A 560 -17.70 15.71 -20.19
CA GLN A 560 -17.82 14.67 -21.20
C GLN A 560 -17.96 13.29 -20.55
N ILE A 561 -17.16 13.02 -19.50
CA ILE A 561 -17.15 11.72 -18.81
C ILE A 561 -18.43 11.56 -17.98
N ALA A 562 -18.87 12.60 -17.27
CA ALA A 562 -20.04 12.61 -16.39
C ALA A 562 -21.00 13.76 -16.76
N PRO A 563 -21.74 13.64 -17.89
CA PRO A 563 -22.62 14.72 -18.34
C PRO A 563 -23.76 14.96 -17.34
N GLY A 564 -23.92 16.23 -16.96
CA GLY A 564 -24.94 16.67 -16.00
C GLY A 564 -24.61 16.44 -14.54
N ALA A 565 -23.45 15.89 -14.23
CA ALA A 565 -22.95 15.78 -12.85
C ALA A 565 -22.58 17.16 -12.28
N GLU A 566 -22.81 17.34 -10.99
CA GLU A 566 -22.23 18.45 -10.24
C GLU A 566 -20.79 18.13 -9.88
N VAL A 567 -19.85 18.92 -10.39
CA VAL A 567 -18.42 18.80 -10.05
C VAL A 567 -18.06 19.96 -9.13
N SER A 568 -17.72 19.64 -7.89
CA SER A 568 -17.42 20.65 -6.88
C SER A 568 -16.28 20.21 -5.95
N ASN A 569 -15.80 21.12 -5.13
CA ASN A 569 -14.90 20.80 -4.02
C ASN A 569 -15.63 20.89 -2.66
N LYS A 570 -16.99 20.87 -2.64
CA LYS A 570 -17.80 21.01 -1.43
C LYS A 570 -18.39 19.67 -1.02
N ARG A 571 -18.10 19.25 0.23
CA ARG A 571 -18.64 18.06 0.86
C ARG A 571 -19.63 18.46 1.95
N ALA A 572 -20.88 18.11 1.78
CA ALA A 572 -21.91 18.30 2.80
C ALA A 572 -21.79 17.23 3.89
N VAL A 573 -21.87 17.66 5.14
CA VAL A 573 -21.87 16.77 6.31
C VAL A 573 -23.02 17.18 7.23
N SER A 574 -23.97 16.27 7.44
CA SER A 574 -25.03 16.45 8.41
C SER A 574 -24.61 15.91 9.76
N VAL A 575 -24.65 16.76 10.78
CA VAL A 575 -24.25 16.39 12.14
C VAL A 575 -25.46 16.58 13.06
N PRO A 576 -25.84 15.57 13.85
CA PRO A 576 -26.90 15.73 14.84
C PRO A 576 -26.56 16.82 15.85
N LEU A 577 -27.50 17.68 16.19
CA LEU A 577 -27.36 18.59 17.31
C LEU A 577 -27.07 17.80 18.59
N TYR A 578 -25.99 18.15 19.30
CA TYR A 578 -25.44 17.45 20.48
C TYR A 578 -24.92 16.05 20.22
N GLY A 579 -24.91 15.61 18.99
CA GLY A 579 -24.31 14.35 18.55
C GLY A 579 -22.99 14.56 17.82
N SER A 580 -22.40 13.47 17.33
CA SER A 580 -21.16 13.54 16.55
C SER A 580 -21.21 12.61 15.35
N VAL A 581 -20.48 12.99 14.31
CA VAL A 581 -20.21 12.16 13.13
C VAL A 581 -18.72 11.88 13.10
N LYS A 582 -18.35 10.62 12.85
CA LYS A 582 -16.98 10.18 12.65
C LYS A 582 -16.80 9.73 11.23
N MET A 583 -15.75 10.20 10.59
CA MET A 583 -15.39 9.79 9.24
C MET A 583 -13.89 9.52 9.15
N LYS A 584 -13.54 8.48 8.41
CA LYS A 584 -12.15 8.19 8.10
C LYS A 584 -11.71 9.17 7.02
N VAL A 585 -10.55 9.76 7.19
CA VAL A 585 -9.97 10.73 6.25
C VAL A 585 -8.51 10.39 5.99
N ALA A 586 -7.97 10.98 4.93
CA ALA A 586 -6.57 10.81 4.58
C ALA A 586 -5.62 11.31 5.69
N ALA A 587 -4.45 10.68 5.84
CA ALA A 587 -3.45 11.10 6.82
C ALA A 587 -2.93 12.52 6.62
N SER A 588 -3.00 13.02 5.38
CA SER A 588 -2.63 14.40 5.01
C SER A 588 -3.66 15.45 5.40
N PHE A 589 -4.84 15.01 5.85
CA PHE A 589 -5.92 15.93 6.24
C PHE A 589 -5.43 16.96 7.25
N SER A 590 -5.67 18.24 6.98
CA SER A 590 -5.15 19.33 7.80
C SER A 590 -5.94 20.64 7.58
N GLY A 591 -5.84 21.55 8.52
CA GLY A 591 -6.34 22.90 8.35
C GLY A 591 -7.83 23.08 8.65
N PHE A 592 -8.22 23.11 9.93
CA PHE A 592 -9.58 23.44 10.36
C PHE A 592 -9.76 24.94 10.68
N GLY A 593 -8.85 25.78 10.21
CA GLY A 593 -8.91 27.21 10.46
C GLY A 593 -10.16 27.83 9.84
N GLY A 594 -11.00 28.44 10.66
CA GLY A 594 -12.20 29.14 10.20
C GLY A 594 -13.53 28.48 10.56
N VAL A 595 -13.52 27.33 11.26
CA VAL A 595 -14.76 26.75 11.80
C VAL A 595 -15.35 27.66 12.86
N ASP A 596 -16.65 27.97 12.74
CA ASP A 596 -17.38 28.57 13.86
C ASP A 596 -17.51 27.56 15.00
N GLY A 597 -16.58 27.64 15.95
CA GLY A 597 -16.54 26.76 17.12
C GLY A 597 -17.76 26.87 18.05
N SER A 598 -18.66 27.80 17.80
CA SER A 598 -19.97 27.88 18.48
C SER A 598 -21.00 26.92 17.88
N ILE A 599 -20.86 26.55 16.58
CA ILE A 599 -21.80 25.67 15.88
C ILE A 599 -21.30 24.22 15.89
N ALA A 600 -20.03 24.00 15.56
CA ALA A 600 -19.44 22.67 15.52
C ALA A 600 -18.03 22.65 16.10
N LYS A 601 -17.66 21.53 16.74
CA LYS A 601 -16.31 21.28 17.23
C LYS A 601 -15.70 20.14 16.41
N ILE A 602 -14.45 20.33 15.99
CA ILE A 602 -13.75 19.39 15.14
C ILE A 602 -12.55 18.81 15.91
N LYS A 603 -12.38 17.50 15.81
CA LYS A 603 -11.24 16.77 16.34
C LYS A 603 -10.69 15.82 15.28
N LEU A 604 -9.37 15.76 15.16
CA LEU A 604 -8.67 14.83 14.29
C LEU A 604 -7.76 13.94 15.12
N ASP A 605 -7.99 12.64 15.05
CA ASP A 605 -7.15 11.63 15.70
C ASP A 605 -6.41 10.86 14.61
N LYS A 606 -5.08 10.79 14.71
CA LYS A 606 -4.26 9.97 13.79
C LYS A 606 -4.36 8.51 14.19
N ASN A 607 -4.51 7.65 13.20
CA ASN A 607 -4.59 6.21 13.37
C ASN A 607 -3.23 5.56 13.11
N ASP A 608 -2.98 4.39 13.68
CA ASP A 608 -1.74 3.63 13.48
C ASP A 608 -1.59 3.07 12.05
N ASP A 609 -2.68 3.00 11.31
CA ASP A 609 -2.72 2.54 9.91
C ASP A 609 -2.32 3.61 8.87
N GLY A 610 -1.89 4.79 9.33
CA GLY A 610 -1.52 5.91 8.48
C GLY A 610 -2.71 6.71 7.94
N THR A 611 -3.92 6.50 8.47
CA THR A 611 -5.10 7.34 8.21
C THR A 611 -5.37 8.26 9.39
N ALA A 612 -6.46 9.02 9.35
CA ALA A 612 -6.95 9.79 10.48
C ALA A 612 -8.46 9.65 10.61
N THR A 613 -8.97 9.84 11.83
CA THR A 613 -10.39 9.90 12.14
C THR A 613 -10.79 11.34 12.41
N LEU A 614 -11.63 11.90 11.56
CA LEU A 614 -12.26 13.20 11.75
C LEU A 614 -13.53 13.02 12.55
N THR A 615 -13.62 13.66 13.72
CA THR A 615 -14.82 13.71 14.56
C THR A 615 -15.37 15.12 14.51
N ILE A 616 -16.63 15.28 14.12
CA ILE A 616 -17.35 16.55 14.09
C ILE A 616 -18.51 16.45 15.10
N GLU A 617 -18.50 17.29 16.13
CA GLU A 617 -19.50 17.38 17.19
C GLU A 617 -20.39 18.59 16.94
N GLY A 618 -21.72 18.40 16.89
CA GLY A 618 -22.71 19.46 16.71
C GLY A 618 -23.03 20.14 18.06
N LEU A 619 -22.74 21.42 18.19
CA LEU A 619 -22.93 22.19 19.44
C LEU A 619 -24.16 23.07 19.43
N LYS A 620 -24.51 23.63 18.27
CA LYS A 620 -25.61 24.55 18.06
C LYS A 620 -26.16 24.38 16.64
N GLU A 621 -27.48 24.54 16.47
CA GLU A 621 -28.10 24.55 15.14
C GLU A 621 -27.50 25.65 14.27
N GLY A 622 -27.21 25.28 13.02
CA GLY A 622 -26.65 26.20 12.04
C GLY A 622 -25.74 25.52 11.04
N GLU A 623 -25.01 26.33 10.29
CA GLU A 623 -24.04 25.89 9.29
C GLU A 623 -22.65 26.42 9.62
N ALA A 624 -21.65 25.56 9.52
CA ALA A 624 -20.24 25.89 9.68
C ALA A 624 -19.44 25.29 8.51
N THR A 625 -18.39 25.96 8.06
CA THR A 625 -17.54 25.49 6.97
C THR A 625 -16.08 25.45 7.39
N PHE A 626 -15.34 24.49 6.82
CA PHE A 626 -13.89 24.44 6.92
C PHE A 626 -13.30 23.73 5.69
N THR A 627 -12.04 24.00 5.39
CA THR A 627 -11.38 23.42 4.21
C THR A 627 -10.22 22.52 4.64
N ASP A 628 -10.16 21.30 4.11
CA ASP A 628 -8.96 20.48 4.18
C ASP A 628 -7.86 21.10 3.30
N ALA A 629 -6.79 21.58 3.92
CA ALA A 629 -5.71 22.26 3.22
C ALA A 629 -4.93 21.34 2.25
N ALA A 630 -4.97 20.02 2.48
CA ALA A 630 -4.24 19.06 1.66
C ALA A 630 -5.00 18.72 0.36
N SER A 631 -6.32 18.54 0.44
CA SER A 631 -7.14 18.18 -0.72
C SER A 631 -7.86 19.38 -1.38
N GLY A 632 -7.98 20.52 -0.66
CA GLY A 632 -8.78 21.66 -1.08
C GLY A 632 -10.29 21.43 -0.99
N ILE A 633 -10.74 20.33 -0.38
CA ILE A 633 -12.17 20.05 -0.18
C ILE A 633 -12.71 20.91 0.96
N GLU A 634 -13.76 21.66 0.67
CA GLU A 634 -14.54 22.45 1.62
C GLU A 634 -15.64 21.58 2.23
N TYR A 635 -15.63 21.42 3.53
CA TYR A 635 -16.66 20.71 4.29
C TYR A 635 -17.72 21.71 4.73
N VAL A 636 -18.96 21.47 4.32
CA VAL A 636 -20.13 22.25 4.72
C VAL A 636 -20.88 21.42 5.77
N VAL A 637 -20.76 21.83 7.03
CA VAL A 637 -21.31 21.12 8.18
C VAL A 637 -22.65 21.75 8.54
N THR A 638 -23.72 20.99 8.42
CA THR A 638 -25.06 21.41 8.85
C THR A 638 -25.40 20.69 10.16
N VAL A 639 -25.58 21.46 11.23
CA VAL A 639 -25.99 20.95 12.53
C VAL A 639 -27.49 21.14 12.70
N ALA A 640 -28.23 20.04 12.83
CA ALA A 640 -29.67 20.04 13.05
C ALA A 640 -30.08 18.87 13.97
N PRO A 641 -31.19 18.97 14.74
CA PRO A 641 -31.68 17.86 15.53
C PRO A 641 -32.16 16.72 14.61
N SER A 642 -31.75 15.47 14.94
CA SER A 642 -32.19 14.29 14.22
C SER A 642 -33.69 14.02 14.43
N ALA A 643 -34.13 14.28 15.65
CA ALA A 643 -35.55 14.34 16.04
C ALA A 643 -35.75 15.41 17.10
N LEU A 644 -36.84 16.16 17.01
CA LEU A 644 -37.15 17.23 17.95
C LEU A 644 -38.53 17.02 18.54
N GLU A 645 -38.61 17.02 19.89
CA GLU A 645 -39.86 17.02 20.65
C GLU A 645 -39.92 18.26 21.54
N GLU A 646 -41.01 19.03 21.38
CA GLU A 646 -41.27 20.20 22.20
C GLU A 646 -41.97 19.82 23.50
N VAL A 647 -41.36 20.17 24.64
CA VAL A 647 -41.88 19.90 25.97
C VAL A 647 -42.14 21.21 26.70
N LYS A 648 -43.41 21.53 26.97
CA LYS A 648 -43.78 22.70 27.77
C LYS A 648 -43.98 22.34 29.22
N VAL A 649 -43.30 23.05 30.12
CA VAL A 649 -43.41 22.88 31.56
C VAL A 649 -43.86 24.20 32.20
N GLU A 650 -45.03 24.20 32.78
CA GLU A 650 -45.54 25.41 33.50
C GLU A 650 -44.77 25.59 34.81
N GLN A 651 -44.59 26.82 35.22
CA GLN A 651 -43.92 27.17 36.47
C GLN A 651 -44.56 26.45 37.66
N GLY A 652 -43.75 25.82 38.52
CA GLY A 652 -44.26 25.05 39.66
C GLY A 652 -44.91 23.69 39.33
N LYS A 653 -44.81 23.26 38.05
CA LYS A 653 -45.26 21.93 37.60
C LYS A 653 -44.11 21.01 37.27
N GLU A 654 -44.36 19.73 37.26
CA GLU A 654 -43.46 18.67 36.87
C GLU A 654 -44.02 17.94 35.64
N VAL A 655 -43.14 17.61 34.70
CA VAL A 655 -43.47 16.78 33.52
C VAL A 655 -42.51 15.60 33.48
N PHE A 656 -43.02 14.42 33.07
CA PHE A 656 -42.20 13.22 32.89
C PHE A 656 -42.05 12.92 31.41
N ILE A 657 -40.80 12.86 30.93
CA ILE A 657 -40.49 12.45 29.57
C ILE A 657 -40.15 10.95 29.63
N PRO A 658 -40.92 10.06 28.95
CA PRO A 658 -40.56 8.67 28.85
C PRO A 658 -39.33 8.50 27.96
N VAL A 659 -38.33 7.78 28.46
CA VAL A 659 -37.11 7.49 27.68
C VAL A 659 -37.12 6.00 27.34
N SER A 660 -37.42 5.66 26.11
CA SER A 660 -37.64 4.27 25.64
C SER A 660 -36.34 3.62 25.24
N ALA A 661 -35.26 3.76 25.51
CA ALA A 661 -34.02 3.04 25.21
C ALA A 661 -32.80 3.92 25.38
N GLY A 662 -32.57 4.49 26.46
CA GLY A 662 -31.39 5.20 26.38
C GLY A 662 -30.90 5.95 27.58
N THR A 663 -29.73 6.17 27.55
CA THR A 663 -28.94 7.08 28.34
C THR A 663 -29.33 8.51 27.98
N ILE A 664 -29.35 9.38 28.96
CA ILE A 664 -29.30 10.83 28.69
C ILE A 664 -27.93 11.09 28.12
N GLU A 665 -27.91 11.44 26.84
CA GLU A 665 -26.66 11.68 26.10
C GLU A 665 -26.03 13.04 26.42
N ARG A 666 -26.84 13.99 26.93
CA ARG A 666 -26.36 15.31 27.36
C ARG A 666 -27.16 15.83 28.53
N LYS A 667 -26.46 16.29 29.57
CA LYS A 667 -27.10 17.00 30.68
C LYS A 667 -27.55 18.38 30.21
N PRO A 668 -28.77 18.80 30.53
CA PRO A 668 -29.27 20.12 30.18
C PRO A 668 -28.52 21.21 30.97
N ASP A 669 -28.48 22.39 30.40
CA ASP A 669 -28.21 23.60 31.16
C ASP A 669 -29.37 23.79 32.14
N VAL A 670 -29.08 23.81 33.47
CA VAL A 670 -30.07 23.85 34.55
C VAL A 670 -30.65 25.26 34.78
N SER A 671 -30.42 26.21 33.88
CA SER A 671 -30.86 27.60 34.05
C SER A 671 -32.39 27.78 34.01
N VAL A 672 -33.13 26.97 33.29
CA VAL A 672 -34.59 27.06 33.07
C VAL A 672 -35.35 25.87 33.65
N ALA A 673 -34.77 24.67 33.66
CA ALA A 673 -35.41 23.48 34.20
C ALA A 673 -34.38 22.56 34.88
N ARG A 674 -34.81 21.97 36.01
CA ARG A 674 -34.06 20.88 36.64
C ARG A 674 -34.53 19.59 35.98
N VAL A 675 -33.59 18.82 35.41
CA VAL A 675 -33.87 17.52 34.80
C VAL A 675 -33.15 16.47 35.65
N GLU A 676 -33.93 15.56 36.21
CA GLU A 676 -33.44 14.47 37.05
C GLU A 676 -33.95 13.15 36.52
N MET A 677 -33.17 12.07 36.65
CA MET A 677 -33.72 10.72 36.45
C MET A 677 -34.68 10.42 37.59
N ALA A 678 -35.96 10.48 37.28
CA ALA A 678 -37.02 10.26 38.29
C ALA A 678 -37.13 8.80 38.69
N GLN A 679 -36.75 7.90 37.82
CA GLN A 679 -36.87 6.46 38.06
C GLN A 679 -35.88 5.69 37.19
N ALA A 680 -35.26 4.64 37.73
CA ALA A 680 -34.38 3.76 36.96
C ALA A 680 -35.12 2.98 35.85
N PRO A 681 -34.29 2.41 34.93
CA PRO A 681 -34.86 1.53 33.91
C PRO A 681 -35.75 0.48 34.53
N PHE A 682 -36.87 0.21 33.90
CA PHE A 682 -37.75 -0.89 34.29
C PHE A 682 -37.04 -2.21 34.06
N VAL A 683 -36.76 -2.90 35.13
CA VAL A 683 -36.35 -4.28 35.10
C VAL A 683 -37.60 -5.11 35.20
N GLU A 684 -38.01 -5.76 34.15
CA GLU A 684 -39.14 -6.66 34.17
C GLU A 684 -38.77 -7.93 34.92
N VAL A 685 -39.49 -8.21 35.99
CA VAL A 685 -39.25 -9.39 36.81
C VAL A 685 -39.99 -10.57 36.20
N TRP A 686 -39.30 -11.67 36.00
CA TRP A 686 -39.80 -12.89 35.38
C TRP A 686 -39.72 -14.06 36.35
N GLY A 687 -40.66 -14.94 36.26
CA GLY A 687 -40.79 -16.16 37.05
C GLY A 687 -41.93 -16.11 38.02
N GLU A 688 -42.34 -17.26 38.45
CA GLU A 688 -43.20 -17.47 39.61
C GLU A 688 -42.44 -16.99 40.80
N PRO A 689 -42.62 -16.22 41.42
CA PRO A 689 -43.60 -15.28 41.86
C PRO A 689 -43.44 -13.87 41.25
N ALA A 690 -43.25 -13.79 39.92
CA ALA A 690 -43.24 -12.47 39.29
C ALA A 690 -44.54 -11.73 39.50
N ALA A 691 -45.64 -12.44 39.57
CA ALA A 691 -46.94 -11.89 39.99
C ALA A 691 -46.93 -11.34 41.42
N ALA A 692 -46.20 -11.99 42.33
CA ALA A 692 -46.05 -11.51 43.71
C ALA A 692 -45.02 -10.35 43.81
N LEU A 693 -44.02 -10.35 42.96
CA LEU A 693 -43.06 -9.28 42.86
C LEU A 693 -43.62 -8.06 42.10
N GLY A 694 -44.49 -8.26 41.12
CA GLY A 694 -45.20 -7.19 40.42
C GLY A 694 -46.17 -6.40 41.26
N SER A 695 -46.57 -6.94 42.42
CA SER A 695 -47.42 -6.27 43.44
C SER A 695 -46.59 -5.54 44.52
N ASP A 696 -45.25 -5.65 44.51
CA ASP A 696 -44.40 -4.91 45.43
C ASP A 696 -44.22 -3.45 44.95
N PRO A 697 -44.77 -2.45 45.68
CA PRO A 697 -44.69 -1.04 45.23
C PRO A 697 -43.25 -0.55 45.06
N SER A 698 -42.29 -1.15 45.76
CA SER A 698 -40.88 -0.82 45.61
C SER A 698 -40.34 -1.21 44.24
N PHE A 699 -40.99 -2.10 43.55
CA PHE A 699 -40.61 -2.48 42.18
C PHE A 699 -41.11 -1.52 41.10
N ALA A 700 -42.07 -0.69 41.40
CA ALA A 700 -42.60 0.32 40.48
C ALA A 700 -41.76 1.60 40.47
N GLU A 701 -40.85 1.78 41.43
CA GLU A 701 -40.04 2.99 41.61
C GLU A 701 -38.65 2.88 41.03
N GLY A 702 -38.52 2.51 39.83
CA GLY A 702 -37.42 2.32 38.94
C GLY A 702 -35.95 2.55 39.40
N VAL A 703 -35.52 3.73 39.75
CA VAL A 703 -34.08 4.06 40.00
C VAL A 703 -33.51 3.34 41.21
N ALA A 704 -34.25 3.33 42.34
CA ALA A 704 -33.80 2.72 43.58
C ALA A 704 -33.46 1.22 43.41
N ARG A 705 -34.05 0.55 42.40
CA ARG A 705 -33.89 -0.88 42.18
C ARG A 705 -32.70 -1.24 41.33
N LEU A 706 -32.46 -0.51 40.27
CA LEU A 706 -31.24 -0.77 39.50
C LEU A 706 -29.99 -0.41 40.32
N SER A 707 -30.07 0.65 41.10
CA SER A 707 -29.04 0.98 42.07
C SER A 707 -28.87 -0.11 43.15
N SER A 708 -29.96 -0.79 43.54
CA SER A 708 -29.90 -1.93 44.46
C SER A 708 -29.48 -3.23 43.80
N ALA A 709 -29.58 -3.35 42.45
CA ALA A 709 -29.08 -4.49 41.68
C ALA A 709 -27.59 -4.35 41.28
N LEU A 710 -27.00 -3.20 41.56
CA LEU A 710 -25.56 -2.99 41.38
C LEU A 710 -24.78 -3.56 42.53
N TYR A 711 -23.73 -4.31 42.22
CA TYR A 711 -22.80 -4.86 43.21
C TYR A 711 -21.50 -4.14 43.15
N THR A 712 -21.03 -3.65 44.27
CA THR A 712 -19.71 -3.01 44.41
C THR A 712 -18.63 -4.09 44.60
N PHE A 713 -17.60 -4.02 43.80
CA PHE A 713 -16.45 -4.93 43.77
C PHE A 713 -15.29 -4.27 44.54
N GLU A 714 -14.97 -4.76 45.74
CA GLU A 714 -13.81 -4.29 46.52
C GLU A 714 -12.67 -5.31 46.36
N LYS A 715 -11.52 -4.86 45.88
CA LYS A 715 -10.36 -5.72 45.63
C LYS A 715 -9.78 -6.23 46.96
N THR A 716 -9.48 -7.52 47.01
CA THR A 716 -8.85 -8.19 48.15
C THR A 716 -7.76 -9.09 47.59
N ASP A 717 -6.49 -8.78 47.85
CA ASP A 717 -5.35 -9.49 47.26
C ASP A 717 -5.58 -9.81 45.76
N ASP A 718 -5.80 -11.09 45.43
CA ASP A 718 -6.05 -11.53 44.05
C ASP A 718 -7.55 -11.89 43.77
N ALA A 719 -8.48 -11.43 44.61
CA ALA A 719 -9.89 -11.73 44.50
C ALA A 719 -10.76 -10.51 44.86
N TRP A 720 -12.08 -10.68 44.97
CA TRP A 720 -13.04 -9.59 45.17
C TRP A 720 -13.98 -9.87 46.33
N ALA A 721 -14.21 -8.87 47.16
CA ALA A 721 -15.38 -8.82 48.05
C ALA A 721 -16.51 -8.11 47.31
N ILE A 722 -17.59 -8.84 47.01
CA ILE A 722 -18.72 -8.34 46.22
C ILE A 722 -19.85 -8.00 47.14
N SER A 723 -20.30 -6.75 47.16
CA SER A 723 -21.38 -6.27 48.04
C SER A 723 -22.45 -5.57 47.24
N GLY A 724 -23.69 -5.72 47.69
CA GLY A 724 -24.86 -5.01 47.18
C GLY A 724 -25.56 -4.20 48.29
N LYS A 725 -26.57 -3.43 47.89
CA LYS A 725 -27.44 -2.70 48.82
C LYS A 725 -28.80 -3.30 48.85
N THR A 726 -29.40 -3.53 50.07
CA THR A 726 -30.80 -3.91 50.25
C THR A 726 -31.71 -2.74 49.89
N ALA A 727 -33.02 -2.99 49.77
CA ALA A 727 -34.03 -1.94 49.61
C ALA A 727 -34.01 -0.90 50.73
N ALA A 728 -33.59 -1.29 51.96
CA ALA A 728 -33.39 -0.39 53.08
C ALA A 728 -32.03 0.39 53.03
N GLY A 729 -31.20 0.16 51.99
CA GLY A 729 -29.87 0.79 51.83
C GLY A 729 -28.76 0.10 52.62
N GLU A 730 -29.02 -1.00 53.29
CA GLU A 730 -28.04 -1.75 54.04
C GLU A 730 -27.11 -2.53 53.10
N ARG A 731 -25.80 -2.55 53.41
CA ARG A 731 -24.78 -3.29 52.67
C ARG A 731 -24.81 -4.78 52.98
N VAL A 732 -24.92 -5.63 51.96
CA VAL A 732 -24.86 -7.09 52.07
C VAL A 732 -23.78 -7.63 51.12
N TYR A 733 -23.09 -8.70 51.51
CA TYR A 733 -21.98 -9.28 50.78
C TYR A 733 -22.42 -10.61 50.16
N LEU A 734 -22.00 -10.83 48.87
CA LEU A 734 -22.23 -12.10 48.22
C LEU A 734 -21.39 -13.20 48.86
N ASN A 735 -22.06 -14.26 49.30
CA ASN A 735 -21.44 -15.36 50.03
C ASN A 735 -21.73 -16.68 49.31
N LEU A 736 -20.71 -17.28 48.70
CA LEU A 736 -20.82 -18.57 47.99
C LEU A 736 -20.37 -19.75 48.87
N SER A 737 -19.79 -19.52 50.05
CA SER A 737 -19.22 -20.57 50.92
C SER A 737 -20.27 -21.36 51.71
N GLY A 738 -21.37 -20.82 52.10
CA GLY A 738 -22.41 -21.46 52.89
C GLY A 738 -23.30 -20.46 53.61
N GLY A 739 -24.42 -20.93 54.18
CA GLY A 739 -25.36 -20.08 54.83
C GLY A 739 -26.19 -19.22 53.86
N LYS A 740 -26.52 -17.99 54.21
CA LYS A 740 -27.24 -17.08 53.33
C LYS A 740 -26.34 -16.61 52.23
N MET A 741 -26.84 -16.60 50.97
CA MET A 741 -26.09 -16.16 49.81
C MET A 741 -25.72 -14.65 49.86
N LEU A 742 -26.54 -13.84 50.54
CA LEU A 742 -26.29 -12.48 50.89
C LEU A 742 -26.15 -12.33 52.40
N SER A 743 -25.00 -11.89 52.86
CA SER A 743 -24.68 -11.76 54.29
C SER A 743 -24.38 -10.32 54.64
N PRO A 744 -24.93 -9.76 55.77
CA PRO A 744 -24.55 -8.43 56.19
C PRO A 744 -23.13 -8.35 56.77
N ASN A 745 -22.52 -9.51 57.02
CA ASN A 745 -21.19 -9.55 57.62
C ASN A 745 -20.11 -9.88 56.59
N LYS A 746 -19.25 -8.89 56.26
CA LYS A 746 -18.10 -9.05 55.32
C LYS A 746 -17.15 -10.18 55.74
N ALA A 747 -16.96 -10.38 57.04
CA ALA A 747 -16.04 -11.39 57.58
C ALA A 747 -16.56 -12.84 57.38
N GLN A 748 -17.85 -13.04 57.06
CA GLN A 748 -18.43 -14.34 56.77
C GLN A 748 -18.48 -14.65 55.29
N SER A 749 -18.18 -13.70 54.39
CA SER A 749 -18.07 -13.89 52.99
C SER A 749 -16.60 -14.14 52.60
N HIS A 750 -16.35 -15.25 51.93
CA HIS A 750 -15.02 -15.47 51.34
C HIS A 750 -14.86 -14.58 50.10
N PRO A 751 -13.62 -14.16 49.83
CA PRO A 751 -13.35 -13.47 48.55
C PRO A 751 -13.74 -14.30 47.31
N ILE A 752 -14.26 -13.65 46.30
CA ILE A 752 -14.74 -14.27 45.06
C ILE A 752 -13.68 -14.11 43.98
N GLU A 753 -13.27 -15.21 43.41
CA GLU A 753 -12.38 -15.25 42.24
C GLU A 753 -13.25 -15.25 40.97
N LEU A 754 -12.88 -14.43 39.98
CA LEU A 754 -13.46 -14.42 38.64
C LEU A 754 -12.57 -15.16 37.67
N LYS A 755 -13.15 -16.14 36.94
CA LYS A 755 -12.48 -16.81 35.82
C LYS A 755 -13.18 -16.44 34.53
N SER A 756 -12.44 -15.82 33.61
CA SER A 756 -12.95 -15.46 32.29
C SER A 756 -13.14 -16.71 31.43
N ASN A 757 -14.22 -16.72 30.66
CA ASN A 757 -14.48 -17.68 29.60
C ASN A 757 -14.08 -17.03 28.24
N ASP A 758 -13.90 -17.87 27.21
CA ASP A 758 -13.50 -17.43 25.85
C ASP A 758 -14.54 -16.51 25.16
N ASP A 759 -15.80 -16.52 25.62
CA ASP A 759 -16.91 -15.70 25.11
C ASP A 759 -17.08 -14.36 25.85
N GLY A 760 -16.13 -14.00 26.72
CA GLY A 760 -16.15 -12.77 27.52
C GLY A 760 -17.16 -12.79 28.66
N THR A 761 -17.64 -13.96 29.05
CA THR A 761 -18.39 -14.15 30.31
C THR A 761 -17.45 -14.57 31.44
N PHE A 762 -17.93 -14.54 32.68
CA PHE A 762 -17.17 -14.86 33.88
C PHE A 762 -17.84 -15.97 34.67
N LYS A 763 -17.03 -16.80 35.32
CA LYS A 763 -17.48 -17.66 36.45
C LYS A 763 -17.03 -17.02 37.74
N LEU A 764 -17.92 -16.99 38.73
CA LEU A 764 -17.68 -16.43 40.05
C LEU A 764 -17.54 -17.56 41.07
N TYR A 765 -16.36 -17.75 41.66
CA TYR A 765 -16.03 -18.82 42.59
C TYR A 765 -15.73 -18.30 43.99
N ASP A 766 -16.10 -19.09 45.01
CA ASP A 766 -15.57 -18.90 46.38
C ASP A 766 -14.12 -19.35 46.46
N ARG A 767 -13.20 -18.42 46.67
CA ARG A 767 -11.75 -18.68 46.77
C ARG A 767 -11.37 -19.59 47.91
N GLY A 768 -12.13 -19.56 49.01
CA GLY A 768 -11.84 -20.40 50.19
C GLY A 768 -12.19 -21.89 50.01
N GLN A 769 -12.85 -22.27 48.96
CA GLN A 769 -13.29 -23.63 48.66
C GLN A 769 -12.74 -24.16 47.31
N LEU A 770 -11.75 -23.53 46.72
CA LEU A 770 -11.03 -24.05 45.57
C LEU A 770 -10.13 -25.20 46.04
N ASP A 771 -10.64 -26.41 46.00
CA ASP A 771 -9.84 -27.64 46.12
C ASP A 771 -9.51 -28.16 44.72
N ASP A 772 -8.29 -28.65 44.51
CA ASP A 772 -7.76 -29.12 43.21
C ASP A 772 -8.53 -30.26 42.57
N LYS A 773 -9.55 -30.77 43.21
CA LYS A 773 -10.29 -31.97 42.81
C LYS A 773 -11.79 -31.82 42.67
N VAL A 774 -12.37 -30.70 43.11
CA VAL A 774 -13.81 -30.46 43.00
C VAL A 774 -14.01 -29.02 42.56
N SER A 775 -14.85 -28.80 41.58
CA SER A 775 -15.30 -27.48 41.22
C SER A 775 -15.83 -26.77 42.47
N GLY A 776 -15.11 -25.74 42.96
CA GLY A 776 -15.49 -25.00 44.19
C GLY A 776 -16.85 -24.38 44.06
N ALA A 777 -17.39 -23.97 45.23
CA ALA A 777 -18.72 -23.34 45.22
C ALA A 777 -18.71 -22.10 44.31
N HIS A 778 -19.60 -22.03 43.38
CA HIS A 778 -19.73 -20.95 42.39
C HIS A 778 -21.17 -20.48 42.23
N LEU A 779 -21.32 -19.25 41.76
CA LEU A 779 -22.60 -18.70 41.41
C LEU A 779 -23.20 -19.45 40.23
N HIS A 780 -24.48 -19.81 40.33
CA HIS A 780 -25.21 -20.52 39.26
C HIS A 780 -26.61 -19.95 39.10
N PHE A 781 -27.08 -19.88 37.89
CA PHE A 781 -28.47 -19.54 37.57
C PHE A 781 -29.29 -20.78 37.18
N TRP A 782 -30.27 -21.14 38.02
CA TRP A 782 -31.10 -22.30 37.81
C TRP A 782 -32.34 -21.97 36.97
N ARG A 783 -32.64 -22.80 35.99
CA ARG A 783 -33.81 -22.67 35.11
C ARG A 783 -35.01 -23.49 35.56
N ASP A 784 -34.77 -24.60 36.27
CA ASP A 784 -35.75 -25.62 36.49
C ASP A 784 -36.80 -25.20 37.54
N GLY A 785 -38.04 -24.96 37.09
CA GLY A 785 -39.23 -24.67 37.86
C GLY A 785 -39.36 -23.27 38.42
N LYS A 786 -38.33 -22.66 38.92
CA LYS A 786 -38.27 -21.25 39.34
C LYS A 786 -36.92 -20.69 38.98
N ALA A 787 -36.89 -19.72 38.09
CA ALA A 787 -35.65 -19.05 37.76
C ALA A 787 -35.07 -18.41 39.04
N LYS A 788 -33.86 -18.83 39.48
CA LYS A 788 -33.21 -18.29 40.67
C LYS A 788 -31.73 -18.34 40.57
N PHE A 789 -31.05 -17.37 41.21
CA PHE A 789 -29.61 -17.47 41.48
C PHE A 789 -29.39 -18.25 42.78
N ASP A 790 -28.47 -19.16 42.74
CA ASP A 790 -28.04 -19.93 43.89
C ASP A 790 -26.55 -20.35 43.68
N ARG A 791 -26.00 -21.08 44.57
CA ARG A 791 -24.65 -21.65 44.44
C ARG A 791 -24.73 -23.12 44.03
N CYS A 792 -23.71 -23.49 43.28
CA CYS A 792 -23.47 -24.86 42.88
C CYS A 792 -22.09 -25.29 43.33
N ARG A 793 -21.91 -26.58 43.71
CA ARG A 793 -20.65 -27.15 44.12
C ARG A 793 -20.07 -28.15 43.12
N ASN A 794 -20.86 -28.54 42.13
CA ASN A 794 -20.46 -29.52 41.12
C ASN A 794 -20.66 -28.92 39.74
N SER A 795 -20.39 -29.69 38.69
CA SER A 795 -20.73 -29.28 37.32
C SER A 795 -22.26 -29.21 37.17
N CYS A 796 -22.83 -28.03 37.19
CA CYS A 796 -24.26 -27.78 37.20
C CYS A 796 -24.81 -27.39 35.80
N GLY A 797 -23.99 -27.43 34.75
CA GLY A 797 -24.43 -27.15 33.37
C GLY A 797 -24.36 -25.68 32.97
N ALA A 798 -25.22 -25.25 32.02
CA ALA A 798 -25.08 -24.00 31.29
C ALA A 798 -25.43 -22.71 32.05
N GLY A 799 -25.61 -22.73 33.35
CA GLY A 799 -26.02 -21.57 34.17
C GLY A 799 -24.84 -20.86 34.88
N ASP A 800 -23.62 -21.19 34.57
CA ASP A 800 -22.40 -20.70 35.29
C ASP A 800 -21.72 -19.48 34.64
N ALA A 801 -22.23 -19.01 33.52
CA ALA A 801 -21.62 -17.93 32.77
C ALA A 801 -22.36 -16.61 33.01
N PHE A 802 -21.65 -15.60 33.48
CA PHE A 802 -22.19 -14.29 33.83
C PHE A 802 -21.53 -13.20 33.04
N GLU A 803 -22.28 -12.24 32.57
CA GLU A 803 -21.78 -10.95 32.06
C GLU A 803 -21.69 -9.97 33.25
N LEU A 804 -20.70 -9.11 33.23
CA LEU A 804 -20.60 -7.97 34.12
C LEU A 804 -20.81 -6.70 33.32
N TRP A 805 -21.66 -5.81 33.86
CA TRP A 805 -22.03 -4.57 33.20
C TRP A 805 -21.85 -3.41 34.17
N LYS A 806 -21.13 -2.37 33.77
CA LYS A 806 -20.98 -1.12 34.53
C LYS A 806 -21.87 -0.03 33.96
N LEU A 807 -22.18 0.99 34.73
CA LEU A 807 -22.89 2.16 34.23
C LEU A 807 -22.04 2.78 33.11
N ALA A 808 -22.64 2.99 31.95
CA ALA A 808 -21.99 3.69 30.86
C ALA A 808 -21.80 5.15 31.27
N GLY A 809 -20.58 5.67 31.12
CA GLY A 809 -20.33 7.10 31.21
C GLY A 809 -21.11 7.88 30.15
N GLU A 810 -21.04 9.21 30.21
CA GLU A 810 -21.76 10.08 29.27
C GLU A 810 -21.59 9.65 27.82
N ALA A 811 -22.69 9.51 27.08
CA ALA A 811 -22.81 9.32 25.66
C ALA A 811 -22.10 8.09 25.07
N ARG A 812 -22.71 6.92 25.12
CA ARG A 812 -22.37 5.83 24.20
C ARG A 812 -23.61 5.16 23.66
N GLY A 813 -23.52 4.82 22.35
CA GLY A 813 -24.56 4.29 21.51
C GLY A 813 -25.28 3.05 22.05
N ALA A 814 -26.20 2.49 21.28
CA ALA A 814 -27.06 1.37 21.64
C ALA A 814 -26.27 0.20 22.28
N SER A 815 -26.31 0.13 23.61
CA SER A 815 -25.83 -1.03 24.36
C SER A 815 -26.94 -2.09 24.41
N GLU A 816 -26.56 -3.36 24.46
CA GLU A 816 -27.49 -4.47 24.63
C GLU A 816 -28.31 -4.38 25.95
N ILE A 817 -27.75 -3.71 26.97
CA ILE A 817 -28.46 -3.24 28.17
C ILE A 817 -28.38 -1.73 28.20
N PRO A 818 -29.43 -0.98 27.90
CA PRO A 818 -29.38 0.48 27.83
C PRO A 818 -28.85 1.12 29.10
N GLY A 819 -27.89 2.05 28.95
CA GLY A 819 -27.28 2.74 30.08
C GLY A 819 -26.12 1.99 30.73
N TYR A 820 -25.76 0.81 30.22
CA TYR A 820 -24.66 0.00 30.76
C TYR A 820 -23.71 -0.42 29.64
N GLU A 821 -22.45 -0.55 29.95
CA GLU A 821 -21.45 -1.14 29.07
C GLU A 821 -20.94 -2.47 29.64
N ARG A 822 -20.74 -3.44 28.76
CA ARG A 822 -20.26 -4.76 29.13
C ARG A 822 -18.78 -4.73 29.43
N VAL A 823 -18.37 -5.35 30.52
CA VAL A 823 -16.96 -5.60 30.86
C VAL A 823 -16.52 -6.84 30.07
N ALA A 824 -15.51 -6.70 29.23
CA ALA A 824 -15.03 -7.77 28.38
C ALA A 824 -13.95 -8.64 29.06
N SER A 825 -13.24 -8.09 30.03
CA SER A 825 -12.10 -8.73 30.69
C SER A 825 -12.03 -8.40 32.19
N ALA A 826 -11.54 -9.34 33.00
CA ALA A 826 -11.31 -9.10 34.44
C ALA A 826 -10.31 -7.98 34.75
N SER A 827 -9.47 -7.62 33.78
CA SER A 827 -8.53 -6.48 33.89
C SER A 827 -9.21 -5.11 33.82
N GLU A 828 -10.46 -5.06 33.37
CA GLU A 828 -11.26 -3.84 33.30
C GLU A 828 -12.05 -3.56 34.56
N LEU A 829 -12.00 -4.47 35.56
CA LEU A 829 -12.67 -4.27 36.85
C LEU A 829 -11.84 -3.34 37.74
N GLU A 830 -12.51 -2.32 38.25
CA GLU A 830 -11.93 -1.29 39.09
C GLU A 830 -12.33 -1.48 40.59
N ASP A 831 -11.39 -1.19 41.50
CA ASP A 831 -11.61 -1.29 42.94
C ASP A 831 -12.64 -0.25 43.40
N GLY A 832 -13.69 -0.70 44.05
CA GLY A 832 -14.77 0.15 44.57
C GLY A 832 -15.85 0.48 43.52
N GLU A 833 -15.70 0.06 42.25
CA GLU A 833 -16.69 0.28 41.19
C GLU A 833 -17.86 -0.71 41.31
N SER A 834 -18.98 -0.37 40.70
CA SER A 834 -20.22 -1.13 40.82
C SER A 834 -20.68 -1.70 39.45
N TYR A 835 -21.09 -2.98 39.48
CA TYR A 835 -21.44 -3.75 38.29
C TYR A 835 -22.77 -4.48 38.48
N LEU A 836 -23.58 -4.63 37.40
CA LEU A 836 -24.62 -5.64 37.32
C LEU A 836 -23.95 -7.01 37.12
N ILE A 837 -24.48 -8.02 37.86
CA ILE A 837 -24.12 -9.42 37.62
C ILE A 837 -25.29 -10.05 36.84
N VAL A 838 -25.06 -10.42 35.58
CA VAL A 838 -26.10 -10.81 34.64
C VAL A 838 -25.88 -12.24 34.14
N ALA A 839 -26.84 -13.12 34.33
CA ALA A 839 -26.82 -14.43 33.67
C ALA A 839 -27.48 -14.34 32.29
N LYS A 840 -26.76 -14.72 31.23
CA LYS A 840 -27.30 -14.78 29.87
C LYS A 840 -27.78 -16.18 29.52
N VAL A 841 -29.03 -16.26 29.08
CA VAL A 841 -29.66 -17.52 28.76
C VAL A 841 -30.43 -17.38 27.43
N GLY A 842 -29.84 -17.79 26.33
CA GLY A 842 -30.29 -17.40 25.00
C GLY A 842 -30.26 -15.87 24.85
N ASP A 843 -31.33 -15.29 24.34
CA ASP A 843 -31.48 -13.83 24.21
C ASP A 843 -31.91 -13.13 25.50
N ALA A 844 -32.26 -13.88 26.54
CA ALA A 844 -32.71 -13.32 27.81
C ALA A 844 -31.56 -13.11 28.79
N ARG A 845 -31.60 -11.99 29.53
CA ARG A 845 -30.68 -11.66 30.61
C ARG A 845 -31.39 -11.57 31.94
N TYR A 846 -30.78 -12.10 32.96
CA TYR A 846 -31.33 -12.14 34.32
C TYR A 846 -30.31 -11.48 35.26
N VAL A 847 -30.74 -10.47 35.98
CA VAL A 847 -29.90 -9.68 36.90
C VAL A 847 -29.99 -10.22 38.30
N LEU A 848 -28.87 -10.44 38.97
CA LEU A 848 -28.80 -10.73 40.41
C LEU A 848 -29.25 -9.48 41.18
N ASN A 849 -30.37 -9.54 41.87
CA ASN A 849 -30.90 -8.42 42.63
C ASN A 849 -30.85 -8.73 44.14
N PRO A 850 -30.12 -7.93 44.94
CA PRO A 850 -29.99 -8.15 46.38
C PRO A 850 -31.15 -7.66 47.19
N ALA A 851 -32.15 -7.05 46.62
CA ALA A 851 -33.09 -6.14 47.29
C ALA A 851 -34.24 -6.78 48.08
N ARG A 852 -34.20 -8.04 48.49
CA ARG A 852 -35.28 -8.58 49.35
C ARG A 852 -34.78 -9.16 50.65
N GLU A 853 -35.19 -8.58 51.74
CA GLU A 853 -35.15 -9.19 53.05
C GLU A 853 -36.35 -10.08 53.24
N GLY A 854 -36.13 -11.29 53.62
CA GLY A 854 -37.19 -12.15 54.15
C GLY A 854 -37.06 -13.63 53.74
N ALA A 855 -37.24 -14.48 54.69
CA ALA A 855 -37.36 -15.92 54.71
C ALA A 855 -36.86 -16.67 53.45
N GLY A 856 -35.55 -16.90 53.36
CA GLY A 856 -35.02 -18.03 52.59
C GLY A 856 -34.66 -17.81 51.14
N GLU A 857 -35.19 -16.80 50.46
CA GLU A 857 -34.87 -16.49 49.04
C GLU A 857 -34.06 -15.18 48.93
N TYR A 858 -32.81 -15.32 48.64
CA TYR A 858 -31.85 -14.21 48.67
C TYR A 858 -31.49 -13.66 47.28
N ALA A 859 -32.04 -14.26 46.22
CA ALA A 859 -31.85 -13.80 44.85
C ALA A 859 -33.25 -13.50 44.25
N HIS A 860 -33.43 -12.25 43.83
CA HIS A 860 -34.54 -11.90 42.97
C HIS A 860 -34.01 -11.90 41.53
N VAL A 861 -34.80 -12.54 40.67
CA VAL A 861 -34.47 -12.58 39.24
C VAL A 861 -35.28 -11.52 38.55
N ALA A 862 -34.53 -10.58 37.94
CA ALA A 862 -35.13 -9.60 37.09
C ALA A 862 -34.66 -9.88 35.65
N LYS A 863 -35.57 -10.04 34.70
CA LYS A 863 -35.23 -10.08 33.29
C LYS A 863 -35.00 -8.67 32.80
N VAL A 864 -33.83 -8.44 32.21
CA VAL A 864 -33.51 -7.20 31.51
C VAL A 864 -33.81 -7.43 30.04
N ASP A 865 -34.85 -6.81 29.54
CA ASP A 865 -35.23 -6.81 28.13
C ASP A 865 -34.81 -5.43 27.58
N PRO A 866 -33.82 -5.36 26.66
CA PRO A 866 -33.36 -4.08 26.11
C PRO A 866 -34.49 -3.25 25.50
N ASP A 867 -35.50 -3.93 24.90
CA ASP A 867 -36.61 -3.25 24.23
C ASP A 867 -37.69 -2.76 25.22
N ARG A 868 -37.64 -3.22 26.48
CA ARG A 868 -38.60 -2.88 27.52
C ARG A 868 -38.06 -2.11 28.69
N VAL A 869 -36.75 -1.76 28.66
CA VAL A 869 -36.14 -0.91 29.68
C VAL A 869 -36.59 0.52 29.41
N GLN A 870 -37.39 1.10 30.27
CA GLN A 870 -37.87 2.48 30.16
C GLN A 870 -37.31 3.33 31.25
N TYR A 871 -36.79 4.51 30.85
CA TYR A 871 -36.36 5.57 31.77
C TYR A 871 -37.40 6.70 31.74
N ARG A 872 -37.55 7.40 32.86
CA ARG A 872 -38.29 8.64 32.93
C ARG A 872 -37.41 9.78 33.39
N LEU A 873 -37.41 10.87 32.64
CA LEU A 873 -36.87 12.12 33.08
C LEU A 873 -37.95 12.94 33.80
N LYS A 874 -37.65 13.33 35.03
CA LYS A 874 -38.46 14.30 35.76
C LYS A 874 -37.95 15.69 35.42
N VAL A 875 -38.79 16.49 34.82
CA VAL A 875 -38.50 17.87 34.43
C VAL A 875 -39.27 18.82 35.34
N THR A 876 -38.58 19.66 36.09
CA THR A 876 -39.16 20.64 37.01
C THR A 876 -38.79 22.04 36.53
N ALA A 877 -39.73 22.91 36.26
CA ALA A 877 -39.49 24.29 35.91
C ALA A 877 -38.75 25.04 37.01
N VAL A 878 -37.70 25.73 36.65
CA VAL A 878 -36.87 26.56 37.58
C VAL A 878 -37.08 28.02 37.27
N GLY A 879 -37.14 28.42 36.01
CA GLY A 879 -37.35 29.77 35.56
C GLY A 879 -37.76 29.84 34.08
N PRO A 880 -38.24 30.99 33.59
CA PRO A 880 -38.61 31.10 32.18
C PRO A 880 -37.43 30.93 31.23
N GLY A 881 -37.67 30.31 30.08
CA GLY A 881 -36.69 30.13 29.03
C GLY A 881 -36.82 28.81 28.32
N THR A 882 -35.78 28.42 27.55
CA THR A 882 -35.73 27.17 26.80
C THR A 882 -34.38 26.47 27.03
N THR A 883 -34.43 25.15 27.22
CA THR A 883 -33.24 24.31 27.30
C THR A 883 -33.48 22.99 26.57
N ASP A 884 -32.44 22.38 26.07
CA ASP A 884 -32.49 21.15 25.33
C ASP A 884 -31.90 19.98 26.12
N VAL A 885 -32.53 18.81 26.00
CA VAL A 885 -32.04 17.54 26.56
C VAL A 885 -31.98 16.51 25.43
N LEU A 886 -30.83 15.93 25.16
CA LEU A 886 -30.67 14.87 24.18
C LEU A 886 -30.84 13.52 24.83
N VAL A 887 -31.78 12.73 24.32
CA VAL A 887 -32.07 11.37 24.80
C VAL A 887 -32.32 10.46 23.61
N GLY A 888 -31.49 9.39 23.45
CA GLY A 888 -31.64 8.42 22.38
C GLY A 888 -31.73 9.02 20.99
N GLY A 889 -30.94 10.06 20.71
CA GLY A 889 -30.93 10.79 19.43
C GLY A 889 -32.08 11.78 19.24
N THR A 890 -33.05 11.89 20.19
CA THR A 890 -34.11 12.88 20.15
C THR A 890 -33.78 14.06 21.05
N VAL A 891 -33.83 15.26 20.51
CA VAL A 891 -33.73 16.52 21.26
C VAL A 891 -35.10 16.84 21.87
N HIS A 892 -35.21 16.81 23.20
CA HIS A 892 -36.37 17.28 23.91
C HIS A 892 -36.15 18.76 24.26
N ARG A 893 -36.82 19.65 23.55
CA ARG A 893 -36.75 21.11 23.79
C ARG A 893 -37.73 21.52 24.85
N ILE A 894 -37.21 21.78 26.04
CA ILE A 894 -38.00 22.12 27.22
C ILE A 894 -38.21 23.62 27.25
N THR A 895 -39.44 24.05 27.18
CA THR A 895 -39.82 25.48 27.27
C THR A 895 -40.59 25.73 28.54
N VAL A 896 -40.12 26.66 29.38
CA VAL A 896 -40.85 27.19 30.55
C VAL A 896 -41.38 28.56 30.18
N PRO A 897 -42.73 28.74 30.08
CA PRO A 897 -43.35 30.01 29.76
C PRO A 897 -43.13 31.05 30.86
N GLY A 898 -42.93 32.29 30.46
CA GLY A 898 -42.83 33.45 31.36
C GLY A 898 -41.95 34.53 30.74
N ASP A 899 -42.04 35.76 31.31
CA ASP A 899 -41.18 36.88 30.85
C ASP A 899 -39.79 36.72 31.49
N PRO A 900 -38.68 36.79 30.74
CA PRO A 900 -37.35 36.62 31.26
C PRO A 900 -36.82 37.82 32.09
N THR A 901 -37.67 38.72 32.57
CA THR A 901 -37.24 39.82 33.44
C THR A 901 -36.75 39.32 34.80
N PRO A 902 -35.49 39.54 35.17
CA PRO A 902 -35.01 39.16 36.47
C PRO A 902 -35.64 40.06 37.54
N GLU A 903 -36.45 39.52 38.43
CA GLU A 903 -36.70 40.14 39.73
C GLU A 903 -35.38 40.06 40.52
N PHE A 904 -34.68 41.16 40.68
CA PHE A 904 -33.68 41.30 41.70
C PHE A 904 -34.41 41.28 43.07
N PRO A 905 -34.03 40.41 43.99
CA PRO A 905 -34.56 40.48 45.33
C PRO A 905 -34.11 41.81 45.98
N GLU A 906 -35.07 42.67 46.31
CA GLU A 906 -34.83 43.83 47.14
C GLU A 906 -34.29 43.42 48.49
N GLY A 907 -33.08 43.86 48.81
CA GLY A 907 -32.53 43.79 50.17
C GLY A 907 -33.33 44.71 51.10
N PRO A 908 -33.40 44.38 52.42
CA PRO A 908 -34.27 45.08 53.39
C PRO A 908 -33.86 46.52 53.53
N GLY A 909 -34.88 47.41 53.37
CA GLY A 909 -34.81 48.82 53.50
C GLY A 909 -34.45 49.35 54.85
N GLN A 910 -33.82 50.49 54.83
CA GLN A 910 -33.95 51.49 55.96
C GLN A 910 -34.39 52.81 55.35
N GLY A 911 -35.36 53.35 55.98
CA GLY A 911 -36.25 54.37 55.65
C GLY A 911 -35.75 55.83 55.67
N ASN A 912 -36.71 56.65 55.28
CA ASN A 912 -36.89 58.10 55.51
C ASN A 912 -36.00 59.06 54.66
N GLU A 913 -36.52 60.06 54.04
CA GLU A 913 -37.50 61.10 54.22
C GLU A 913 -37.63 62.00 52.94
N GLN A 914 -38.88 62.43 52.73
CA GLN A 914 -39.38 63.70 52.14
C GLN A 914 -38.49 64.50 51.18
N GLY A 915 -39.08 64.89 50.06
CA GLY A 915 -38.74 66.12 49.33
C GLY A 915 -39.31 66.25 47.94
N ASN A 916 -40.54 66.63 47.87
CA ASN A 916 -41.29 67.50 46.97
C ASN A 916 -40.56 68.11 45.77
N GLY A 917 -41.14 68.10 44.56
CA GLY A 917 -40.79 69.08 43.53
C GLY A 917 -41.03 68.57 42.11
N GLN A 918 -42.15 68.65 41.68
CA GLN A 918 -42.97 69.10 40.55
C GLN A 918 -42.22 69.59 39.27
N LEU A 919 -42.89 69.24 38.15
CA LEU A 919 -42.94 69.84 36.80
C LEU A 919 -41.96 69.29 35.73
N GLY A 920 -42.67 68.75 34.75
CA GLY A 920 -42.27 68.48 33.38
C GLY A 920 -42.16 69.71 32.53
N PRO A 921 -42.40 69.80 31.23
CA PRO A 921 -42.28 68.71 30.20
C PRO A 921 -41.43 69.08 28.97
N GLU A 922 -41.49 68.25 27.96
CA GLU A 922 -41.34 68.57 26.52
C GLU A 922 -39.92 68.75 25.92
N GLY A 923 -39.78 68.17 24.77
CA GLY A 923 -38.97 68.67 23.69
C GLY A 923 -38.23 67.73 22.86
N GLN A 924 -38.84 67.35 21.86
CA GLN A 924 -38.45 66.89 20.53
C GLN A 924 -37.08 67.31 20.03
N GLU A 925 -36.58 66.44 19.18
CA GLU A 925 -36.04 66.60 17.80
C GLU A 925 -34.54 66.42 17.55
N GLN A 926 -34.34 65.54 16.64
CA GLN A 926 -33.53 65.52 15.41
C GLN A 926 -32.12 66.15 15.41
N GLY A 927 -31.28 65.46 14.76
CA GLY A 927 -30.19 66.11 14.06
C GLY A 927 -28.96 65.26 13.75
N SER A 928 -28.99 64.70 12.59
CA SER A 928 -27.88 64.38 11.65
C SER A 928 -26.58 65.19 11.83
N GLY A 929 -25.47 64.57 11.53
CA GLY A 929 -24.23 65.28 11.20
C GLY A 929 -22.99 64.38 11.03
N GLN A 930 -22.63 64.31 9.78
CA GLN A 930 -21.35 63.79 9.26
C GLN A 930 -20.14 64.58 9.78
N GLY A 931 -18.98 63.99 9.81
CA GLY A 931 -17.73 64.71 9.91
C GLY A 931 -16.49 63.81 9.79
N GLN A 932 -15.89 63.87 8.60
CA GLN A 932 -14.56 63.37 8.25
C GLN A 932 -13.47 64.14 9.03
N GLY A 933 -12.31 63.48 9.21
CA GLY A 933 -11.10 64.20 9.59
C GLY A 933 -9.86 63.31 9.62
N GLN A 934 -9.06 63.46 8.57
CA GLN A 934 -7.68 62.95 8.41
C GLN A 934 -6.74 63.59 9.43
N GLY A 935 -5.61 62.90 9.70
CA GLY A 935 -4.46 63.52 10.32
C GLY A 935 -3.24 62.58 10.46
N GLN A 936 -2.29 62.81 9.61
CA GLN A 936 -0.91 62.27 9.54
C GLN A 936 -0.05 62.73 10.73
N GLY A 937 1.07 62.00 10.91
CA GLY A 937 2.30 62.51 11.50
C GLY A 937 3.10 61.42 12.23
N SER A 938 4.07 60.75 11.65
CA SER A 938 5.53 60.98 11.52
C SER A 938 6.30 61.16 12.82
N GLY A 939 7.42 60.43 12.93
CA GLY A 939 8.60 60.68 13.77
C GLY A 939 9.21 59.40 14.35
N GLN A 940 10.18 58.80 13.71
CA GLN A 940 11.62 58.87 13.83
C GLN A 940 12.19 58.70 15.27
N GLY A 941 13.05 57.72 15.41
CA GLY A 941 14.37 57.95 15.90
C GLY A 941 15.07 56.87 16.75
N HIS A 942 16.14 56.30 16.18
CA HIS A 942 17.42 55.95 16.82
C HIS A 942 17.46 55.10 18.10
N ASP A 943 18.35 54.28 18.35
CA ASP A 943 19.72 53.85 17.88
C ASP A 943 20.23 52.75 18.76
N GLY A 944 21.14 51.94 18.31
CA GLY A 944 22.32 51.60 19.09
C GLY A 944 22.58 50.16 19.51
N GLY A 945 23.49 49.52 18.86
CA GLY A 945 24.62 48.83 19.48
C GLY A 945 24.64 47.28 19.42
N GLN A 946 25.25 46.73 18.51
CA GLN A 946 26.57 46.08 18.32
C GLN A 946 26.96 44.99 19.31
N HIS A 947 27.49 43.94 18.66
CA HIS A 947 28.51 42.90 18.98
C HIS A 947 27.92 41.51 19.24
N GLY A 948 28.37 40.43 18.68
CA GLY A 948 29.56 40.04 17.91
C GLY A 948 29.38 38.57 17.54
N GLY A 949 29.85 38.14 16.41
CA GLY A 949 30.02 36.73 16.05
C GLY A 949 31.26 36.14 16.79
N PRO A 950 31.73 34.97 16.48
CA PRO A 950 31.67 34.22 15.22
C PRO A 950 31.60 32.68 15.33
N HIS A 951 31.53 32.01 14.17
CA HIS A 951 32.00 30.69 13.82
C HIS A 951 31.29 29.42 14.36
N SER A 952 30.66 28.67 13.48
CA SER A 952 31.37 27.48 12.94
C SER A 952 30.57 26.89 11.78
N ALA A 953 31.29 26.60 10.73
CA ALA A 953 30.90 25.84 9.60
C ALA A 953 30.53 24.43 10.00
N SER A 954 29.36 23.92 9.58
CA SER A 954 29.13 22.49 9.49
C SER A 954 28.81 22.15 8.06
N ALA A 955 29.66 21.29 7.56
CA ALA A 955 29.63 20.70 6.24
C ALA A 955 28.31 19.99 5.98
N LYS A 956 27.75 20.19 4.81
CA LYS A 956 26.80 19.30 4.17
C LYS A 956 27.47 17.95 3.96
N PRO A 957 26.84 16.82 4.25
CA PRO A 957 27.09 15.60 3.53
C PRO A 957 26.26 15.65 2.25
N GLY A 958 26.92 15.94 1.16
CA GLY A 958 26.37 15.67 -0.16
C GLY A 958 26.42 14.15 -0.39
N SER A 959 25.30 13.46 -0.26
CA SER A 959 25.12 12.16 -0.88
C SER A 959 24.56 12.39 -2.29
N GLY A 960 25.43 12.73 -3.21
CA GLY A 960 25.14 12.61 -4.63
C GLY A 960 25.14 11.12 -4.97
N LEU A 961 23.98 10.58 -5.30
CA LEU A 961 23.90 9.33 -6.06
C LEU A 961 24.57 9.58 -7.42
N PRO A 962 25.40 8.67 -7.92
CA PRO A 962 26.00 8.83 -9.24
C PRO A 962 24.90 8.80 -10.30
N GLN A 963 24.85 9.84 -11.10
CA GLN A 963 23.98 9.90 -12.26
C GLN A 963 24.49 8.94 -13.31
N THR A 964 23.59 8.23 -13.98
CA THR A 964 23.87 7.46 -15.19
C THR A 964 24.49 8.39 -16.22
N GLY A 965 25.63 7.97 -16.80
CA GLY A 965 26.42 8.78 -17.71
C GLY A 965 25.60 9.36 -18.86
N ASP A 966 25.91 10.60 -19.17
CA ASP A 966 25.29 11.38 -20.22
C ASP A 966 25.42 10.69 -21.59
N PRO A 967 24.33 10.41 -22.30
CA PRO A 967 24.33 9.78 -23.61
C PRO A 967 24.88 10.63 -24.74
N ALA A 968 25.19 11.89 -24.50
CA ALA A 968 25.50 12.86 -25.57
C ALA A 968 26.87 12.73 -26.26
N VAL A 969 27.73 11.81 -25.84
CA VAL A 969 29.11 11.75 -26.35
C VAL A 969 29.36 10.74 -27.46
N MET A 970 28.37 9.89 -27.81
CA MET A 970 28.57 8.79 -28.77
C MET A 970 27.77 8.87 -30.07
N ALA A 971 27.37 10.04 -30.51
CA ALA A 971 26.69 10.21 -31.80
C ALA A 971 27.59 10.81 -32.88
N ALA A 972 28.63 10.09 -33.30
CA ALA A 972 29.32 10.41 -34.55
C ALA A 972 29.90 9.14 -35.18
N GLY A 973 29.19 8.65 -36.18
CA GLY A 973 29.71 7.67 -37.14
C GLY A 973 29.02 6.35 -37.13
N VAL A 974 28.07 6.17 -38.01
CA VAL A 974 27.98 5.11 -39.04
C VAL A 974 26.71 5.32 -39.86
N SER A 975 26.85 5.99 -40.97
CA SER A 975 25.97 5.80 -42.12
C SER A 975 26.72 4.96 -43.14
N ALA A 976 26.15 3.87 -43.53
CA ALA A 976 26.41 3.05 -44.67
C ALA A 976 26.78 1.60 -44.33
N LEU A 977 25.80 0.72 -44.41
CA LEU A 977 25.80 -0.50 -45.19
C LEU A 977 24.45 -1.24 -44.95
N GLY A 978 23.47 -0.94 -45.74
CA GLY A 978 22.27 -1.74 -45.86
C GLY A 978 22.05 -2.02 -47.33
N ALA A 979 22.36 -3.20 -47.75
CA ALA A 979 21.70 -3.86 -48.87
C ALA A 979 22.35 -5.21 -49.16
N LEU A 980 21.53 -6.20 -49.30
CA LEU A 980 21.76 -7.57 -49.77
C LEU A 980 21.72 -8.64 -48.67
N ILE A 981 20.53 -9.21 -48.53
CA ILE A 981 20.26 -10.63 -48.77
C ILE A 981 18.73 -10.78 -48.70
N GLY A 982 18.14 -10.96 -49.86
CA GLY A 982 16.76 -11.42 -50.10
C GLY A 982 16.71 -12.94 -50.22
N GLY A 983 15.67 -13.51 -49.66
CA GLY A 983 15.09 -14.71 -50.17
C GLY A 983 15.57 -16.04 -49.60
N LEU A 984 14.79 -16.59 -48.66
CA LEU A 984 14.42 -18.02 -48.74
C LEU A 984 13.20 -18.22 -47.81
N GLY A 985 12.04 -18.37 -48.44
CA GLY A 985 10.80 -18.69 -47.75
C GLY A 985 10.78 -20.16 -47.34
N LEU A 986 10.44 -20.43 -46.11
CA LEU A 986 9.99 -21.72 -45.63
C LEU A 986 8.60 -21.61 -45.02
N ARG A 987 7.63 -22.18 -45.75
CA ARG A 987 6.26 -22.39 -45.26
C ARG A 987 6.29 -23.49 -44.18
N PHE A 988 5.81 -23.20 -43.01
CA PHE A 988 5.37 -24.22 -42.04
C PHE A 988 3.84 -24.34 -42.05
N ARG A 989 3.37 -25.56 -42.35
CA ARG A 989 1.98 -25.99 -42.27
C ARG A 989 1.63 -26.30 -40.81
N LYS A 990 0.47 -25.82 -40.40
CA LYS A 990 -0.20 -26.24 -39.14
C LYS A 990 -0.48 -27.73 -39.13
N ARG A 991 -0.16 -28.32 -37.99
CA ARG A 991 -0.96 -29.39 -37.38
C ARG A 991 -1.11 -29.09 -35.90
#